data_dd4281d6443098209492beefbf647307
#
_entry.id   dd4281d6443098209492beefbf647307
#
_cell.length_a   1.000
_cell.length_b   1.000
_cell.length_c   1.000
_cell.angle_alpha   90.00
_cell.angle_beta   90.00
_cell.angle_gamma   90.00
#
_symmetry.space_group_name_H-M   'P 1'
#
loop_
_entity.id
_entity.type
_entity.pdbx_description
1 polymer ?
#
loop_
_entity_poly.entity_id
_entity_poly.type
_entity_poly.pdbx_seq_one_letter_code
_entity_poly.pdbx_strand_id
1 'polypeptide(L)'
;YYIPPNFLTSGRLFGGMIRARNAIEACVLVLLTGVPIIKLPFSLTTRIIILCLVSLPLGIFGVIGFEGDSLSEFAVNWVRWLIHRRTLYRSDTPVPEAPEKPMKAVSGMSAPKPPEQLGIKIKENPKKRKKRKPVKKLHKASKHKSSVAKKKQPLHAEDFIPVRDIRNGIIETTDGRYLRVIEVEPINFLLRNISEQKNIVASFASWMKISPVKVQIKVLTKKADIGKHLNTIEREMEAEDNPKCRDLQLDYYHLIQTIGSREAITRRFLVIFEYEAVTNRKPEYAEIVSALETAVQTARQYFLHCDNAVVAHEDENIFLMEVLYTIFNRATCEVKPVEKRVRELQAARKDTDISVPVPLKSVLAPESIDLTRGSYVVMDGVYHAYLIVPSDGYNPRVVAGWTSILVNAGEGIDVDFFFSREPKERIQAKLGQQIRINRSRLKDTSDTNTDFDDFESAIRSGYFLKEGLANYEDFYYCNTLVTVTADTLENLEWRISEVRRLMISQDMDIRICRFRQEQALLSILPFCKLDKKLFEASKRNMLTSSAASCYPFTSFEMSDENGILLGVNQHNNSLVIVDIFNSRVYKNANMVLLGTSGAGKTFTLQLIALRMRRKSTQVFIIAPLKGHEFLRACNNIGGEFISISPASKQCINVCEIRKQDLSANQLIDGVVNENSILAKKIQQLHIFFSLLIPDINHEERQLLDEALIRTYAKKGITHNNESLIDPDHPDRYREMPLLGDVYEILMESPETKRMGNILNRLVNGSAKTFNQHTNVQLDNLYTVLDISELTGELLPVGMFVALDYVWDKAKEDRTKEKAIFIDEAWELIGDDDTSNPNNAKALAGEWVQEIFKIIRGYGGAAVAATQDIGDLDRSRFGKGILNVAKTKIILNLEDDEARRVQSILHLSDAEIMSITRFERGQGLISTNSNHITVSFKASPLEKQLITTDRMELNQILQEKMAQNAHNADL
;
A
#
# COMPACT_ATOMS: atom_id res chain seq x y z
N TYR A 1 -25.94 -0.43 2.33
CA TYR A 1 -26.20 -0.89 3.72
C TYR A 1 -26.87 0.23 4.52
N TYR A 2 -27.64 -0.14 5.51
CA TYR A 2 -28.37 0.81 6.35
C TYR A 2 -27.82 0.75 7.77
N ILE A 3 -27.37 1.91 8.28
CA ILE A 3 -26.86 2.09 9.65
C ILE A 3 -27.91 2.91 10.43
N PRO A 4 -28.82 2.26 11.16
CA PRO A 4 -29.90 2.94 11.83
C PRO A 4 -29.39 3.94 12.88
N PRO A 5 -30.07 5.07 13.11
CA PRO A 5 -29.76 5.97 14.20
C PRO A 5 -29.88 5.25 15.54
N ASN A 6 -29.21 5.77 16.58
CA ASN A 6 -29.19 5.14 17.89
C ASN A 6 -30.58 5.13 18.51
N PHE A 7 -31.21 4.00 18.41
CA PHE A 7 -32.57 3.76 18.86
C PHE A 7 -32.68 3.60 20.38
N LEU A 8 -31.60 3.13 21.03
CA LEU A 8 -31.59 2.81 22.47
C LEU A 8 -31.14 3.98 23.37
N THR A 9 -30.95 5.17 22.84
CA THR A 9 -30.66 6.36 23.64
C THR A 9 -31.95 6.93 24.18
N SER A 10 -32.29 6.56 25.43
CA SER A 10 -33.35 7.20 26.20
C SER A 10 -32.93 8.61 26.61
N GLY A 11 -33.81 9.57 26.46
CA GLY A 11 -33.68 10.86 27.13
C GLY A 11 -33.40 12.06 26.21
N ARG A 12 -33.92 12.07 24.99
CA ARG A 12 -34.09 13.28 24.21
C ARG A 12 -35.51 13.84 24.37
N LEU A 13 -35.63 15.16 24.58
CA LEU A 13 -36.84 15.93 24.70
C LEU A 13 -37.02 16.83 23.49
N PHE A 14 -38.23 17.34 23.26
CA PHE A 14 -38.56 18.23 22.14
C PHE A 14 -38.08 17.66 20.78
N GLY A 15 -38.72 16.56 20.36
CA GLY A 15 -38.50 15.97 19.03
C GLY A 15 -37.10 15.39 18.78
N GLY A 16 -36.40 15.00 19.83
CA GLY A 16 -35.04 14.48 19.66
C GLY A 16 -33.93 15.54 19.64
N MET A 17 -34.27 16.81 19.60
CA MET A 17 -33.29 17.91 19.45
C MET A 17 -32.48 18.14 20.72
N ILE A 18 -33.08 18.01 21.93
CA ILE A 18 -32.45 18.38 23.20
C ILE A 18 -32.26 17.14 24.07
N ARG A 19 -31.04 16.90 24.50
CA ARG A 19 -30.80 15.88 25.53
C ARG A 19 -31.52 16.24 26.83
N ALA A 20 -32.24 15.30 27.44
CA ALA A 20 -32.98 15.55 28.68
C ALA A 20 -32.10 16.19 29.79
N ARG A 21 -30.82 15.81 29.84
CA ARG A 21 -29.85 16.41 30.74
C ARG A 21 -29.59 17.88 30.43
N ASN A 22 -29.40 18.25 29.16
CA ASN A 22 -29.21 19.65 28.75
C ASN A 22 -30.43 20.47 29.09
N ALA A 23 -31.63 19.96 28.89
CA ALA A 23 -32.88 20.63 29.28
C ALA A 23 -32.98 20.86 30.79
N ILE A 24 -32.63 19.82 31.60
CA ILE A 24 -32.61 19.97 33.05
C ILE A 24 -31.57 20.99 33.51
N GLU A 25 -30.35 20.95 32.90
CA GLU A 25 -29.30 21.91 33.21
C GLU A 25 -29.68 23.35 32.81
N ALA A 26 -30.32 23.52 31.67
CA ALA A 26 -30.85 24.82 31.25
C ALA A 26 -31.92 25.36 32.23
N CYS A 27 -32.85 24.49 32.64
CA CYS A 27 -33.85 24.85 33.65
C CYS A 27 -33.20 25.28 35.01
N VAL A 28 -32.18 24.51 35.43
CA VAL A 28 -31.46 24.82 36.68
C VAL A 28 -30.71 26.14 36.55
N LEU A 29 -30.05 26.39 35.39
CA LEU A 29 -29.34 27.67 35.15
C LEU A 29 -30.29 28.86 35.13
N VAL A 30 -31.42 28.72 34.44
CA VAL A 30 -32.46 29.79 34.40
C VAL A 30 -33.03 30.05 35.79
N LEU A 31 -33.31 29.02 36.59
CA LEU A 31 -33.79 29.18 37.97
C LEU A 31 -32.72 29.81 38.87
N LEU A 32 -31.46 29.35 38.79
CA LEU A 32 -30.35 29.88 39.59
C LEU A 32 -30.06 31.37 39.32
N THR A 33 -30.21 31.82 38.06
CA THR A 33 -30.00 33.23 37.67
C THR A 33 -31.27 34.05 37.76
N GLY A 34 -32.43 33.47 37.41
CA GLY A 34 -33.71 34.18 37.37
C GLY A 34 -34.26 34.53 38.74
N VAL A 35 -34.22 33.56 39.72
CA VAL A 35 -34.75 33.79 41.06
C VAL A 35 -34.07 34.94 41.81
N PRO A 36 -32.72 35.08 41.78
CA PRO A 36 -32.06 36.27 42.37
C PRO A 36 -32.44 37.55 41.63
N ILE A 37 -32.53 37.56 40.32
CA ILE A 37 -32.86 38.75 39.50
C ILE A 37 -34.26 39.27 39.86
N ILE A 38 -35.24 38.36 40.05
CA ILE A 38 -36.60 38.75 40.43
C ILE A 38 -36.64 39.41 41.81
N LYS A 39 -35.73 39.04 42.73
CA LYS A 39 -35.66 39.59 44.10
C LYS A 39 -34.86 40.88 44.18
N LEU A 40 -34.24 41.37 43.11
CA LEU A 40 -33.48 42.62 43.14
C LEU A 40 -34.39 43.85 43.32
N PRO A 41 -33.99 44.92 44.00
CA PRO A 41 -34.80 46.13 44.29
C PRO A 41 -34.82 47.05 43.06
N PHE A 42 -35.17 46.57 41.89
CA PHE A 42 -35.31 47.34 40.66
C PHE A 42 -36.74 47.39 40.16
N SER A 43 -37.05 48.31 39.23
CA SER A 43 -38.33 48.35 38.57
C SER A 43 -38.64 47.04 37.82
N LEU A 44 -39.91 46.72 37.63
CA LEU A 44 -40.32 45.50 36.95
C LEU A 44 -39.72 45.38 35.55
N THR A 45 -39.71 46.51 34.82
CA THR A 45 -39.14 46.59 33.46
C THR A 45 -37.64 46.30 33.46
N THR A 46 -36.90 46.85 34.44
CA THR A 46 -35.45 46.61 34.56
C THR A 46 -35.16 45.16 34.91
N ARG A 47 -35.96 44.53 35.78
CA ARG A 47 -35.82 43.07 36.09
C ARG A 47 -36.04 42.20 34.87
N ILE A 48 -37.06 42.52 34.03
CA ILE A 48 -37.33 41.80 32.78
C ILE A 48 -36.16 41.94 31.78
N ILE A 49 -35.63 43.16 31.62
CA ILE A 49 -34.49 43.41 30.77
C ILE A 49 -33.26 42.62 31.21
N ILE A 50 -32.95 42.62 32.52
CA ILE A 50 -31.81 41.84 33.05
C ILE A 50 -32.05 40.32 32.91
N LEU A 51 -33.28 39.84 33.10
CA LEU A 51 -33.61 38.44 32.93
C LEU A 51 -33.45 37.99 31.46
N CYS A 52 -33.89 38.81 30.53
CA CYS A 52 -33.71 38.54 29.10
C CYS A 52 -32.22 38.63 28.68
N LEU A 53 -31.42 39.52 29.27
CA LEU A 53 -30.01 39.64 28.94
C LEU A 53 -29.10 38.60 29.58
N VAL A 54 -29.48 38.02 30.72
CA VAL A 54 -28.60 37.10 31.49
C VAL A 54 -29.19 35.70 31.49
N SER A 55 -30.45 35.49 31.91
CA SER A 55 -31.00 34.16 32.13
C SER A 55 -31.35 33.47 30.80
N LEU A 56 -31.83 34.21 29.79
CA LEU A 56 -32.22 33.65 28.51
C LEU A 56 -31.00 33.14 27.71
N PRO A 57 -29.90 33.92 27.52
CA PRO A 57 -28.71 33.43 26.84
C PRO A 57 -28.07 32.24 27.59
N LEU A 58 -28.03 32.27 28.92
CA LEU A 58 -27.52 31.14 29.75
C LEU A 58 -28.38 29.90 29.58
N GLY A 59 -29.71 30.06 29.53
CA GLY A 59 -30.64 28.98 29.26
C GLY A 59 -30.41 28.38 27.85
N ILE A 60 -30.32 29.21 26.84
CA ILE A 60 -30.02 28.77 25.45
C ILE A 60 -28.67 28.05 25.39
N PHE A 61 -27.65 28.58 26.06
CA PHE A 61 -26.34 27.96 26.15
C PHE A 61 -26.39 26.59 26.87
N GLY A 62 -27.25 26.49 27.96
CA GLY A 62 -27.49 25.23 28.63
C GLY A 62 -28.16 24.17 27.74
N VAL A 63 -29.09 24.59 26.87
CA VAL A 63 -29.80 23.72 25.95
C VAL A 63 -28.86 23.19 24.84
N ILE A 64 -28.09 24.10 24.23
CA ILE A 64 -27.17 23.76 23.14
C ILE A 64 -26.03 22.89 23.66
N GLY A 65 -25.52 23.15 24.88
CA GLY A 65 -24.31 22.51 25.40
C GLY A 65 -23.04 23.00 24.70
N PHE A 66 -21.95 22.29 24.90
CA PHE A 66 -20.67 22.62 24.28
C PHE A 66 -20.07 21.36 23.63
N GLU A 67 -19.85 21.41 22.30
CA GLU A 67 -19.27 20.31 21.50
C GLU A 67 -19.97 18.95 21.71
N GLY A 68 -21.28 18.96 21.93
CA GLY A 68 -22.09 17.76 22.10
C GLY A 68 -22.12 17.20 23.53
N ASP A 69 -21.37 17.76 24.48
CA ASP A 69 -21.48 17.50 25.91
C ASP A 69 -22.44 18.50 26.57
N SER A 70 -23.07 18.10 27.68
CA SER A 70 -23.80 19.07 28.52
C SER A 70 -22.79 19.99 29.24
N LEU A 71 -23.23 21.19 29.65
CA LEU A 71 -22.35 22.14 30.32
C LEU A 71 -21.74 21.55 31.61
N SER A 72 -22.50 20.79 32.38
CA SER A 72 -21.97 20.16 33.59
C SER A 72 -20.97 19.03 33.27
N GLU A 73 -21.17 18.26 32.18
CA GLU A 73 -20.22 17.27 31.74
C GLU A 73 -18.93 17.89 31.26
N PHE A 74 -19.03 18.94 30.46
CA PHE A 74 -17.88 19.73 30.01
C PHE A 74 -17.09 20.30 31.20
N ALA A 75 -17.78 20.96 32.17
CA ALA A 75 -17.15 21.49 33.36
C ALA A 75 -16.48 20.39 34.22
N VAL A 76 -17.12 19.25 34.42
CA VAL A 76 -16.53 18.12 35.15
C VAL A 76 -15.31 17.56 34.46
N ASN A 77 -15.34 17.45 33.13
CA ASN A 77 -14.21 16.97 32.34
C ASN A 77 -13.06 17.97 32.39
N TRP A 78 -13.35 19.25 32.26
CA TRP A 78 -12.37 20.34 32.38
C TRP A 78 -11.70 20.36 33.76
N VAL A 79 -12.49 20.28 34.85
CA VAL A 79 -11.95 20.20 36.22
C VAL A 79 -11.12 18.93 36.43
N ARG A 80 -11.62 17.82 35.95
CA ARG A 80 -10.85 16.56 36.00
C ARG A 80 -9.53 16.67 35.29
N TRP A 81 -9.52 17.22 34.07
CA TRP A 81 -8.30 17.46 33.31
C TRP A 81 -7.38 18.42 34.06
N LEU A 82 -7.87 19.52 34.61
CA LEU A 82 -7.06 20.49 35.39
C LEU A 82 -6.35 19.82 36.57
N ILE A 83 -7.01 18.90 37.25
CA ILE A 83 -6.44 18.16 38.40
C ILE A 83 -5.40 17.12 37.93
N HIS A 84 -5.59 16.55 36.75
CA HIS A 84 -4.74 15.44 36.25
C HIS A 84 -3.71 15.89 35.21
N ARG A 85 -3.72 17.16 34.77
CA ARG A 85 -2.74 17.66 33.83
C ARG A 85 -1.32 17.52 34.37
N ARG A 86 -0.43 16.89 33.58
CA ARG A 86 0.94 16.60 33.96
C ARG A 86 1.79 16.32 32.74
N THR A 87 3.10 16.45 32.87
CA THR A 87 4.08 15.92 31.93
C THR A 87 4.79 14.74 32.61
N LEU A 88 4.87 13.62 31.94
CA LEU A 88 5.56 12.42 32.40
C LEU A 88 6.87 12.30 31.64
N TYR A 89 7.94 11.99 32.34
CA TYR A 89 9.25 11.74 31.75
C TYR A 89 9.63 10.29 32.01
N ARG A 90 10.44 9.74 31.11
CA ARG A 90 11.03 8.43 31.32
C ARG A 90 12.04 8.50 32.47
N SER A 91 12.20 7.43 33.24
CA SER A 91 13.01 7.40 34.44
C SER A 91 14.50 7.70 34.21
N ASP A 92 15.02 7.48 33.02
CA ASP A 92 16.40 7.73 32.59
C ASP A 92 16.60 9.11 31.93
N THR A 93 15.52 9.86 31.67
CA THR A 93 15.58 11.17 31.01
C THR A 93 15.75 12.27 32.06
N PRO A 94 16.75 13.18 31.95
CA PRO A 94 16.87 14.33 32.84
C PRO A 94 15.67 15.25 32.67
N VAL A 95 14.99 15.54 33.78
CA VAL A 95 13.84 16.47 33.79
C VAL A 95 14.36 17.88 33.46
N PRO A 96 13.84 18.57 32.47
CA PRO A 96 14.22 19.95 32.18
C PRO A 96 13.94 20.82 33.40
N GLU A 97 14.94 21.57 33.88
CA GLU A 97 14.71 22.56 34.92
C GLU A 97 13.63 23.54 34.49
N ALA A 98 12.59 23.70 35.32
CA ALA A 98 11.52 24.64 35.03
C ALA A 98 12.10 26.06 34.78
N PRO A 99 11.74 26.75 33.71
CA PRO A 99 12.20 28.13 33.50
C PRO A 99 11.86 28.95 34.71
N GLU A 100 12.87 29.56 35.34
CA GLU A 100 12.66 30.47 36.46
C GLU A 100 11.64 31.52 36.04
N LYS A 101 10.59 31.66 36.85
CA LYS A 101 9.58 32.70 36.63
C LYS A 101 10.30 34.04 36.60
N PRO A 102 10.06 34.91 35.62
CA PRO A 102 10.70 36.23 35.61
C PRO A 102 10.28 36.98 36.89
N MET A 103 11.26 37.23 37.75
CA MET A 103 11.09 38.05 38.93
C MET A 103 10.59 39.43 38.50
N LYS A 104 9.41 39.83 39.00
CA LYS A 104 8.94 41.20 38.87
C LYS A 104 9.98 42.11 39.50
N ALA A 105 10.54 42.99 38.72
CA ALA A 105 11.43 44.05 39.17
C ALA A 105 10.69 44.92 40.16
N VAL A 106 11.09 44.86 41.43
CA VAL A 106 10.77 45.90 42.42
C VAL A 106 11.99 46.78 42.53
N SER A 107 11.81 48.04 42.10
CA SER A 107 12.76 49.10 42.26
C SER A 107 12.89 49.51 43.73
N GLY A 108 14.11 49.58 44.25
CA GLY A 108 14.36 50.11 45.60
C GLY A 108 15.78 49.77 46.08
N MET A 109 16.68 50.75 45.91
CA MET A 109 18.08 50.71 46.36
C MET A 109 18.23 50.42 47.84
N SER A 110 19.20 49.61 48.27
CA SER A 110 20.35 49.99 49.05
C SER A 110 21.26 48.77 49.34
N ALA A 111 22.56 49.03 49.28
CA ALA A 111 23.68 48.11 49.29
C ALA A 111 24.12 47.65 50.70
N PRO A 112 25.17 46.84 50.87
CA PRO A 112 25.22 45.65 51.72
C PRO A 112 26.09 45.80 53.01
N LYS A 113 25.96 44.89 53.93
CA LYS A 113 27.07 44.52 54.86
C LYS A 113 27.09 43.06 55.20
N PRO A 114 28.28 42.51 55.50
CA PRO A 114 28.60 41.07 55.50
C PRO A 114 28.57 40.42 56.89
N PRO A 115 29.14 39.21 57.07
CA PRO A 115 28.49 38.13 57.82
C PRO A 115 28.99 37.96 59.22
N GLU A 116 28.24 37.31 60.09
CA GLU A 116 28.76 36.75 61.31
C GLU A 116 28.21 35.37 61.59
N GLN A 117 29.07 34.52 62.03
CA GLN A 117 29.00 33.13 62.33
C GLN A 117 28.34 32.83 63.71
N LEU A 118 28.03 31.55 63.89
CA LEU A 118 27.93 30.79 65.13
C LEU A 118 26.60 30.61 65.80
N GLY A 119 26.34 29.31 66.01
CA GLY A 119 25.68 28.93 67.21
C GLY A 119 24.77 27.68 67.20
N ILE A 120 25.38 26.51 67.27
CA ILE A 120 24.76 25.25 67.60
C ILE A 120 24.01 25.33 68.94
N LYS A 121 22.80 24.77 69.04
CA LYS A 121 22.30 24.05 70.20
C LYS A 121 21.15 23.07 69.91
N ILE A 122 21.53 21.81 70.09
CA ILE A 122 20.66 20.64 70.29
C ILE A 122 19.91 20.76 71.60
N LYS A 123 18.63 20.43 71.63
CA LYS A 123 17.99 19.87 72.82
C LYS A 123 16.94 18.83 72.52
N GLU A 124 17.24 17.65 73.05
CA GLU A 124 16.36 16.47 73.15
C GLU A 124 15.32 16.57 74.27
N ASN A 125 14.25 15.80 74.08
CA ASN A 125 13.52 14.97 75.04
C ASN A 125 12.34 15.60 75.85
N PRO A 126 11.45 14.84 76.51
CA PRO A 126 11.03 13.43 76.28
C PRO A 126 9.47 13.16 76.43
N LYS A 127 9.11 11.94 76.04
CA LYS A 127 8.00 11.05 76.45
C LYS A 127 6.99 11.48 77.48
N LYS A 128 5.67 11.24 77.16
CA LYS A 128 4.69 10.68 78.13
C LYS A 128 3.73 9.66 77.52
N ARG A 129 3.81 8.43 78.06
CA ARG A 129 2.90 7.31 77.95
C ARG A 129 1.63 7.59 78.80
N LYS A 130 0.42 7.21 78.31
CA LYS A 130 -0.68 6.70 79.21
C LYS A 130 -1.67 5.87 78.40
N LYS A 131 -1.67 4.62 78.78
CA LYS A 131 -2.60 3.63 79.33
C LYS A 131 -3.84 3.25 78.53
N ARG A 132 -3.86 1.94 78.22
CA ARG A 132 -5.01 1.15 77.76
C ARG A 132 -6.15 1.08 78.81
N LYS A 133 -7.39 0.88 78.30
CA LYS A 133 -8.48 0.06 78.92
C LYS A 133 -9.48 -0.35 77.82
N PRO A 134 -10.40 -1.34 78.07
CA PRO A 134 -10.51 -2.53 77.28
C PRO A 134 -11.84 -2.73 76.50
N VAL A 135 -11.77 -3.71 75.62
CA VAL A 135 -12.76 -4.43 74.81
C VAL A 135 -14.19 -4.54 75.38
N LYS A 136 -15.23 -4.25 74.59
CA LYS A 136 -16.51 -4.94 74.55
C LYS A 136 -16.88 -5.33 73.11
N LYS A 137 -17.02 -6.65 72.89
CA LYS A 137 -17.57 -7.26 71.69
C LYS A 137 -19.03 -6.94 71.53
N LEU A 138 -19.48 -6.56 70.38
CA LEU A 138 -20.84 -6.78 69.88
C LEU A 138 -20.77 -7.03 68.35
N HIS A 139 -21.20 -8.22 67.94
CA HIS A 139 -21.39 -8.61 66.55
C HIS A 139 -22.43 -7.72 65.86
N LYS A 140 -22.06 -7.13 64.72
CA LYS A 140 -23.01 -6.76 63.69
C LYS A 140 -22.29 -6.96 62.32
N ALA A 141 -22.99 -7.70 61.47
CA ALA A 141 -22.55 -8.04 60.14
C ALA A 141 -22.08 -6.80 59.35
N SER A 142 -20.83 -6.78 58.96
CA SER A 142 -20.30 -5.74 58.05
C SER A 142 -20.52 -6.15 56.59
N LYS A 143 -21.35 -5.40 55.92
CA LYS A 143 -21.33 -5.34 54.46
C LYS A 143 -19.91 -4.98 54.00
N HIS A 144 -19.28 -5.86 53.25
CA HIS A 144 -18.06 -5.52 52.55
C HIS A 144 -18.31 -4.33 51.60
N LYS A 145 -17.92 -3.15 52.02
CA LYS A 145 -17.55 -2.09 51.08
C LYS A 145 -16.15 -2.42 50.58
N SER A 146 -16.04 -2.86 49.34
CA SER A 146 -14.80 -2.91 48.64
C SER A 146 -14.18 -1.49 48.65
N SER A 147 -13.11 -1.33 49.42
CA SER A 147 -12.27 -0.14 49.33
C SER A 147 -11.64 -0.14 47.92
N VAL A 148 -12.21 0.68 47.04
CA VAL A 148 -11.53 1.04 45.79
C VAL A 148 -10.22 1.70 46.21
N ALA A 149 -9.10 0.98 46.10
CA ALA A 149 -7.79 1.55 46.26
C ALA A 149 -7.68 2.73 45.30
N LYS A 150 -7.46 3.92 45.80
CA LYS A 150 -7.13 5.08 44.96
C LYS A 150 -5.92 4.71 44.15
N LYS A 151 -6.07 4.50 42.82
CA LYS A 151 -4.95 4.29 41.90
C LYS A 151 -4.02 5.48 42.09
N LYS A 152 -2.77 5.22 42.47
CA LYS A 152 -1.70 6.22 42.48
C LYS A 152 -1.56 6.76 41.04
N GLN A 153 -1.43 8.07 40.89
CA GLN A 153 -1.11 8.65 39.57
C GLN A 153 0.26 8.16 39.12
N PRO A 154 0.46 7.82 37.83
CA PRO A 154 1.77 7.45 37.32
C PRO A 154 2.77 8.60 37.55
N LEU A 155 3.97 8.25 38.00
CA LEU A 155 5.06 9.19 38.25
C LEU A 155 5.99 9.32 37.03
N HIS A 156 6.15 8.18 36.30
CA HIS A 156 7.02 8.11 35.14
C HIS A 156 6.23 7.62 33.90
N ALA A 157 6.81 7.84 32.70
CA ALA A 157 6.19 7.41 31.44
C ALA A 157 6.00 5.88 31.37
N GLU A 158 6.89 5.10 31.99
CA GLU A 158 6.78 3.65 32.12
C GLU A 158 5.54 3.20 32.90
N ASP A 159 5.15 3.98 33.94
CA ASP A 159 3.98 3.66 34.76
C ASP A 159 2.67 3.90 34.00
N PHE A 160 2.72 4.75 32.99
CA PHE A 160 1.57 5.08 32.14
C PHE A 160 1.19 3.92 31.19
N ILE A 161 2.18 3.08 30.80
CA ILE A 161 1.96 1.98 29.87
C ILE A 161 1.27 0.81 30.58
N PRO A 162 0.04 0.43 30.16
CA PRO A 162 -0.76 -0.59 30.86
C PRO A 162 -0.42 -2.02 30.41
N VAL A 163 0.80 -2.29 29.95
CA VAL A 163 1.30 -3.63 29.59
C VAL A 163 2.06 -4.21 30.76
N ARG A 164 1.81 -5.48 31.08
CA ARG A 164 2.53 -6.23 32.09
C ARG A 164 3.64 -7.06 31.46
N ASP A 165 3.30 -7.83 30.43
CA ASP A 165 4.23 -8.73 29.75
C ASP A 165 3.77 -9.06 28.32
N ILE A 166 4.67 -9.55 27.49
CA ILE A 166 4.41 -10.09 26.16
C ILE A 166 5.07 -11.46 26.07
N ARG A 167 4.26 -12.52 25.90
CA ARG A 167 4.74 -13.91 25.78
C ARG A 167 3.87 -14.70 24.82
N ASN A 168 4.50 -15.56 24.00
CA ASN A 168 3.82 -16.42 23.04
C ASN A 168 2.85 -15.66 22.12
N GLY A 169 3.24 -14.46 21.67
CA GLY A 169 2.39 -13.60 20.85
C GLY A 169 1.14 -13.07 21.56
N ILE A 170 1.11 -13.09 22.92
CA ILE A 170 0.01 -12.62 23.73
C ILE A 170 0.45 -11.46 24.60
N ILE A 171 -0.33 -10.37 24.61
CA ILE A 171 -0.13 -9.22 25.49
C ILE A 171 -0.90 -9.47 26.79
N GLU A 172 -0.20 -9.47 27.92
CA GLU A 172 -0.79 -9.42 29.24
C GLU A 172 -0.83 -7.97 29.73
N THR A 173 -2.03 -7.48 30.03
CA THR A 173 -2.23 -6.12 30.53
C THR A 173 -2.12 -6.04 32.07
N THR A 174 -1.87 -4.84 32.59
CA THR A 174 -1.78 -4.62 34.05
C THR A 174 -3.10 -4.87 34.80
N ASP A 175 -4.24 -4.86 34.09
CA ASP A 175 -5.57 -5.20 34.63
C ASP A 175 -5.92 -6.69 34.45
N GLY A 176 -4.97 -7.53 34.02
CA GLY A 176 -5.10 -8.98 33.96
C GLY A 176 -5.90 -9.51 32.78
N ARG A 177 -5.94 -8.78 31.66
CA ARG A 177 -6.54 -9.22 30.39
C ARG A 177 -5.46 -9.73 29.46
N TYR A 178 -5.85 -10.66 28.60
CA TYR A 178 -4.99 -11.31 27.61
C TYR A 178 -5.50 -11.00 26.21
N LEU A 179 -4.58 -10.57 25.33
CA LEU A 179 -4.91 -10.09 24.00
C LEU A 179 -3.99 -10.71 22.96
N ARG A 180 -4.57 -10.99 21.80
CA ARG A 180 -3.86 -11.44 20.62
C ARG A 180 -4.05 -10.40 19.53
N VAL A 181 -2.99 -10.11 18.79
CA VAL A 181 -3.01 -9.20 17.64
C VAL A 181 -2.55 -9.98 16.42
N ILE A 182 -3.28 -9.87 15.33
CA ILE A 182 -2.88 -10.38 14.02
C ILE A 182 -2.80 -9.22 13.03
N GLU A 183 -1.90 -9.34 12.07
CA GLU A 183 -1.79 -8.42 10.94
C GLU A 183 -2.43 -9.04 9.70
N VAL A 184 -3.23 -8.25 8.98
CA VAL A 184 -3.97 -8.68 7.80
C VAL A 184 -3.51 -7.88 6.60
N GLU A 185 -3.13 -8.55 5.53
CA GLU A 185 -2.82 -7.90 4.26
C GLU A 185 -4.10 -7.36 3.62
N PRO A 186 -4.13 -6.08 3.22
CA PRO A 186 -5.28 -5.51 2.54
C PRO A 186 -5.34 -5.95 1.08
N ILE A 187 -6.53 -5.79 0.48
CA ILE A 187 -6.77 -5.98 -0.95
C ILE A 187 -7.22 -4.68 -1.59
N ASN A 188 -7.15 -4.57 -2.89
CA ASN A 188 -7.75 -3.43 -3.59
C ASN A 188 -9.25 -3.65 -3.77
N PHE A 189 -9.99 -3.50 -2.65
CA PHE A 189 -11.42 -3.75 -2.58
C PHE A 189 -12.25 -2.87 -3.53
N LEU A 190 -11.85 -1.59 -3.69
CA LEU A 190 -12.62 -0.60 -4.45
C LEU A 190 -12.58 -0.84 -5.96
N LEU A 191 -11.55 -1.52 -6.47
CA LEU A 191 -11.44 -1.89 -7.88
C LEU A 191 -12.13 -3.22 -8.21
N ARG A 192 -12.57 -4.00 -7.20
CA ARG A 192 -13.32 -5.25 -7.43
C ARG A 192 -14.71 -4.99 -7.97
N ASN A 193 -15.24 -5.93 -8.72
CA ASN A 193 -16.63 -5.83 -9.20
C ASN A 193 -17.63 -5.92 -8.03
N ILE A 194 -18.86 -5.42 -8.25
CA ILE A 194 -19.88 -5.33 -7.19
C ILE A 194 -20.23 -6.71 -6.60
N SER A 195 -20.22 -7.76 -7.41
CA SER A 195 -20.48 -9.13 -6.94
C SER A 195 -19.38 -9.65 -6.02
N GLU A 196 -18.11 -9.41 -6.37
CA GLU A 196 -16.96 -9.74 -5.54
C GLU A 196 -16.96 -8.95 -4.24
N GLN A 197 -17.21 -7.63 -4.30
CA GLN A 197 -17.35 -6.81 -3.10
C GLN A 197 -18.42 -7.35 -2.15
N LYS A 198 -19.59 -7.74 -2.68
CA LYS A 198 -20.66 -8.35 -1.88
C LYS A 198 -20.23 -9.68 -1.26
N ASN A 199 -19.52 -10.54 -2.00
CA ASN A 199 -19.04 -11.82 -1.51
C ASN A 199 -18.00 -11.63 -0.39
N ILE A 200 -17.06 -10.69 -0.54
CA ILE A 200 -16.07 -10.33 0.45
C ILE A 200 -16.76 -9.85 1.74
N VAL A 201 -17.69 -8.91 1.64
CA VAL A 201 -18.45 -8.41 2.79
C VAL A 201 -19.27 -9.52 3.45
N ALA A 202 -19.86 -10.44 2.68
CA ALA A 202 -20.61 -11.59 3.22
C ALA A 202 -19.69 -12.57 3.97
N SER A 203 -18.48 -12.83 3.45
CA SER A 203 -17.47 -13.65 4.11
C SER A 203 -16.99 -13.00 5.41
N PHE A 204 -16.74 -11.70 5.38
CA PHE A 204 -16.38 -10.92 6.57
C PHE A 204 -17.51 -10.89 7.60
N ALA A 205 -18.76 -10.75 7.17
CA ALA A 205 -19.94 -10.85 8.03
C ALA A 205 -20.03 -12.23 8.73
N SER A 206 -19.71 -13.30 7.99
CA SER A 206 -19.70 -14.65 8.55
C SER A 206 -18.62 -14.81 9.62
N TRP A 207 -17.43 -14.24 9.39
CA TRP A 207 -16.38 -14.20 10.41
C TRP A 207 -16.82 -13.40 11.65
N MET A 208 -17.43 -12.23 11.49
CA MET A 208 -17.88 -11.41 12.62
C MET A 208 -18.83 -12.16 13.55
N LYS A 209 -19.71 -13.02 13.01
CA LYS A 209 -20.64 -13.83 13.82
C LYS A 209 -19.96 -14.82 14.76
N ILE A 210 -18.77 -15.32 14.38
CA ILE A 210 -18.03 -16.33 15.16
C ILE A 210 -16.80 -15.74 15.88
N SER A 211 -16.44 -14.50 15.56
CA SER A 211 -15.34 -13.78 16.22
C SER A 211 -15.61 -13.59 17.72
N PRO A 212 -14.60 -13.31 18.54
CA PRO A 212 -14.78 -12.90 19.92
C PRO A 212 -15.78 -11.72 20.06
N VAL A 213 -16.42 -11.59 21.23
CA VAL A 213 -17.49 -10.59 21.47
C VAL A 213 -16.99 -9.16 21.24
N LYS A 214 -15.72 -8.92 21.58
CA LYS A 214 -15.07 -7.63 21.37
C LYS A 214 -13.91 -7.80 20.38
N VAL A 215 -13.96 -7.01 19.32
CA VAL A 215 -12.91 -6.92 18.30
C VAL A 215 -12.55 -5.45 18.13
N GLN A 216 -11.25 -5.17 18.11
CA GLN A 216 -10.72 -3.87 17.68
C GLN A 216 -9.98 -4.09 16.36
N ILE A 217 -10.30 -3.28 15.36
CA ILE A 217 -9.53 -3.24 14.11
C ILE A 217 -8.81 -1.90 14.09
N LYS A 218 -7.50 -1.95 14.05
CA LYS A 218 -6.65 -0.76 14.03
C LYS A 218 -5.93 -0.66 12.70
N VAL A 219 -6.06 0.51 12.07
CA VAL A 219 -5.26 0.89 10.92
C VAL A 219 -4.18 1.83 11.41
N LEU A 220 -2.94 1.40 11.33
CA LEU A 220 -1.77 2.15 11.79
C LEU A 220 -0.99 2.64 10.56
N THR A 221 -0.89 3.95 10.41
CA THR A 221 -0.08 4.56 9.33
C THR A 221 1.36 4.71 9.78
N LYS A 222 2.29 4.44 8.88
CA LYS A 222 3.74 4.63 9.07
C LYS A 222 4.30 5.24 7.78
N LYS A 223 5.36 6.05 7.89
CA LYS A 223 6.13 6.39 6.69
C LYS A 223 6.74 5.13 6.10
N ALA A 224 6.78 5.03 4.78
CA ALA A 224 7.37 3.88 4.12
C ALA A 224 8.85 3.76 4.50
N ASP A 225 9.28 2.57 4.85
CA ASP A 225 10.69 2.31 5.10
C ASP A 225 11.44 2.21 3.77
N ILE A 226 11.84 3.35 3.25
CA ILE A 226 12.65 3.44 2.02
C ILE A 226 14.14 3.19 2.29
N GLY A 227 14.57 3.13 3.56
CA GLY A 227 15.98 3.00 3.91
C GLY A 227 16.61 1.73 3.35
N LYS A 228 15.92 0.61 3.42
CA LYS A 228 16.40 -0.66 2.83
C LYS A 228 16.57 -0.54 1.32
N HIS A 229 15.61 0.08 0.63
CA HIS A 229 15.67 0.27 -0.82
C HIS A 229 16.80 1.24 -1.21
N LEU A 230 16.96 2.35 -0.48
CA LEU A 230 18.05 3.30 -0.70
C LEU A 230 19.43 2.64 -0.48
N ASN A 231 19.61 1.85 0.59
CA ASN A 231 20.84 1.10 0.83
C ASN A 231 21.13 0.07 -0.28
N THR A 232 20.09 -0.47 -0.91
CA THR A 232 20.27 -1.38 -2.05
C THR A 232 20.77 -0.61 -3.27
N ILE A 233 20.20 0.57 -3.55
CA ILE A 233 20.63 1.44 -4.65
C ILE A 233 22.09 1.92 -4.43
N GLU A 234 22.46 2.27 -3.20
CA GLU A 234 23.85 2.66 -2.86
C GLU A 234 24.83 1.54 -3.18
N ARG A 235 24.52 0.29 -2.81
CA ARG A 235 25.37 -0.88 -3.15
C ARG A 235 25.41 -1.13 -4.65
N GLU A 236 24.30 -0.95 -5.37
CA GLU A 236 24.26 -1.06 -6.83
C GLU A 236 25.10 0.04 -7.49
N MET A 237 25.09 1.27 -6.95
CA MET A 237 25.93 2.38 -7.42
C MET A 237 27.44 2.12 -7.20
N GLU A 238 27.81 1.53 -6.07
CA GLU A 238 29.21 1.18 -5.78
C GLU A 238 29.74 0.11 -6.73
N ALA A 239 28.87 -0.83 -7.14
CA ALA A 239 29.20 -1.93 -8.05
C ALA A 239 29.15 -1.53 -9.55
N GLU A 240 28.63 -0.36 -9.90
CA GLU A 240 28.48 0.06 -11.30
C GLU A 240 29.77 0.72 -11.81
N ASP A 241 30.32 0.18 -12.89
CA ASP A 241 31.54 0.69 -13.52
C ASP A 241 31.31 1.89 -14.45
N ASN A 242 30.14 1.99 -15.06
CA ASN A 242 29.82 3.03 -16.02
C ASN A 242 29.42 4.34 -15.30
N PRO A 243 30.20 5.44 -15.45
CA PRO A 243 29.91 6.70 -14.79
C PRO A 243 28.55 7.30 -15.15
N LYS A 244 28.12 7.15 -16.42
CA LYS A 244 26.82 7.65 -16.88
C LYS A 244 25.64 6.88 -16.26
N CYS A 245 25.81 5.58 -16.03
CA CYS A 245 24.81 4.81 -15.29
C CYS A 245 24.80 5.18 -13.82
N ARG A 246 25.95 5.51 -13.24
CA ARG A 246 26.07 6.01 -11.86
C ARG A 246 25.32 7.34 -11.66
N ASP A 247 25.41 8.26 -12.63
CA ASP A 247 24.65 9.52 -12.61
C ASP A 247 23.14 9.26 -12.66
N LEU A 248 22.70 8.31 -13.48
CA LEU A 248 21.30 7.90 -13.55
C LEU A 248 20.82 7.26 -12.22
N GLN A 249 21.66 6.43 -11.60
CA GLN A 249 21.35 5.83 -10.28
C GLN A 249 21.27 6.89 -9.18
N LEU A 250 22.12 7.91 -9.20
CA LEU A 250 22.11 9.01 -8.26
C LEU A 250 20.83 9.86 -8.39
N ASP A 251 20.45 10.18 -9.62
CA ASP A 251 19.21 10.95 -9.88
C ASP A 251 17.95 10.16 -9.46
N TYR A 252 17.96 8.85 -9.71
CA TYR A 252 16.91 7.94 -9.24
C TYR A 252 16.89 7.84 -7.70
N TYR A 253 18.04 7.78 -7.04
CA TYR A 253 18.15 7.81 -5.58
C TYR A 253 17.50 9.07 -5.00
N HIS A 254 17.80 10.24 -5.57
CA HIS A 254 17.18 11.50 -5.16
C HIS A 254 15.66 11.53 -5.40
N LEU A 255 15.19 10.94 -6.50
CA LEU A 255 13.76 10.80 -6.76
C LEU A 255 13.08 10.02 -5.63
N ILE A 256 13.61 8.84 -5.28
CA ILE A 256 13.04 8.00 -4.22
C ILE A 256 13.11 8.70 -2.86
N GLN A 257 14.23 9.34 -2.55
CA GLN A 257 14.37 10.12 -1.31
C GLN A 257 13.32 11.24 -1.24
N THR A 258 13.09 11.94 -2.35
CA THR A 258 12.12 13.04 -2.41
C THR A 258 10.69 12.54 -2.26
N ILE A 259 10.29 11.51 -3.01
CA ILE A 259 8.94 10.94 -2.96
C ILE A 259 8.73 10.27 -1.59
N GLY A 260 9.70 9.50 -1.11
CA GLY A 260 9.62 8.78 0.15
C GLY A 260 9.49 9.70 1.37
N SER A 261 10.16 10.85 1.34
CA SER A 261 10.06 11.83 2.44
C SER A 261 8.74 12.60 2.46
N ARG A 262 8.05 12.73 1.33
CA ARG A 262 6.86 13.58 1.19
C ARG A 262 5.54 12.81 1.02
N GLU A 263 5.55 11.70 0.32
CA GLU A 263 4.32 11.07 -0.19
C GLU A 263 4.17 9.60 0.21
N ALA A 264 5.24 8.91 0.59
CA ALA A 264 5.20 7.46 0.79
C ALA A 264 4.68 7.09 2.18
N ILE A 265 3.50 6.50 2.21
CA ILE A 265 2.83 6.04 3.43
C ILE A 265 2.53 4.55 3.29
N THR A 266 2.85 3.78 4.32
CA THR A 266 2.42 2.38 4.47
C THR A 266 1.38 2.26 5.57
N ARG A 267 0.49 1.28 5.43
CA ARG A 267 -0.59 1.02 6.38
C ARG A 267 -0.53 -0.41 6.86
N ARG A 268 -0.61 -0.57 8.17
CA ARG A 268 -0.70 -1.88 8.81
C ARG A 268 -2.12 -2.07 9.34
N PHE A 269 -2.71 -3.19 9.03
CA PHE A 269 -4.06 -3.54 9.43
C PHE A 269 -4.00 -4.60 10.52
N LEU A 270 -4.34 -4.20 11.73
CA LEU A 270 -4.24 -5.03 12.92
C LEU A 270 -5.64 -5.41 13.40
N VAL A 271 -5.87 -6.69 13.65
CA VAL A 271 -7.10 -7.19 14.27
C VAL A 271 -6.74 -7.72 15.65
N ILE A 272 -7.40 -7.20 16.67
CA ILE A 272 -7.13 -7.45 18.08
C ILE A 272 -8.29 -8.20 18.71
N PHE A 273 -7.98 -9.27 19.41
CA PHE A 273 -8.92 -10.12 20.14
C PHE A 273 -8.62 -10.09 21.64
N GLU A 274 -9.67 -10.03 22.46
CA GLU A 274 -9.58 -10.21 23.93
C GLU A 274 -9.98 -11.65 24.26
N TYR A 275 -9.24 -12.32 25.15
CA TYR A 275 -9.64 -13.60 25.70
C TYR A 275 -10.88 -13.43 26.57
N GLU A 276 -11.89 -14.25 26.35
CA GLU A 276 -13.13 -14.26 27.11
C GLU A 276 -13.22 -15.50 28.01
N ALA A 277 -13.26 -15.27 29.32
CA ALA A 277 -13.41 -16.36 30.25
C ALA A 277 -14.84 -16.96 30.17
N VAL A 278 -14.93 -18.23 29.80
CA VAL A 278 -16.18 -18.98 29.70
C VAL A 278 -16.72 -19.34 31.09
N THR A 279 -15.86 -19.39 32.11
CA THR A 279 -16.17 -19.79 33.48
C THR A 279 -15.69 -18.78 34.51
N ASN A 280 -16.35 -18.72 35.69
CA ASN A 280 -15.94 -17.84 36.80
C ASN A 280 -14.63 -18.28 37.49
N ARG A 281 -13.97 -19.35 37.04
CA ARG A 281 -12.68 -19.78 37.59
C ARG A 281 -11.55 -18.99 36.86
N LYS A 282 -10.42 -18.77 37.54
CA LYS A 282 -9.22 -18.24 36.86
C LYS A 282 -8.76 -19.24 35.80
N PRO A 283 -8.68 -18.83 34.54
CA PRO A 283 -8.21 -19.73 33.46
C PRO A 283 -6.74 -20.07 33.65
N GLU A 284 -6.36 -21.28 33.26
CA GLU A 284 -4.96 -21.67 33.16
C GLU A 284 -4.33 -21.01 31.93
N TYR A 285 -3.05 -20.61 31.98
CA TYR A 285 -2.42 -19.89 30.89
C TYR A 285 -2.46 -20.69 29.55
N ALA A 286 -2.32 -22.02 29.64
CA ALA A 286 -2.45 -22.91 28.48
C ALA A 286 -3.84 -22.85 27.82
N GLU A 287 -4.91 -22.72 28.59
CA GLU A 287 -6.28 -22.54 28.09
C GLU A 287 -6.42 -21.22 27.32
N ILE A 288 -5.80 -20.15 27.84
CA ILE A 288 -5.81 -18.84 27.21
C ILE A 288 -5.10 -18.89 25.85
N VAL A 289 -3.90 -19.48 25.80
CA VAL A 289 -3.12 -19.65 24.58
C VAL A 289 -3.92 -20.42 23.53
N SER A 290 -4.47 -21.58 23.92
CA SER A 290 -5.25 -22.43 23.00
C SER A 290 -6.50 -21.74 22.47
N ALA A 291 -7.23 -21.00 23.30
CA ALA A 291 -8.44 -20.29 22.88
C ALA A 291 -8.12 -19.15 21.92
N LEU A 292 -7.08 -18.37 22.19
CA LEU A 292 -6.66 -17.27 21.32
C LEU A 292 -6.07 -17.80 20.00
N GLU A 293 -5.32 -18.89 20.04
CA GLU A 293 -4.80 -19.53 18.82
C GLU A 293 -5.94 -20.07 17.94
N THR A 294 -6.96 -20.67 18.54
CA THR A 294 -8.17 -21.10 17.81
C THR A 294 -8.86 -19.92 17.14
N ALA A 295 -8.97 -18.77 17.83
CA ALA A 295 -9.54 -17.55 17.25
C ALA A 295 -8.71 -17.05 16.06
N VAL A 296 -7.36 -17.13 16.13
CA VAL A 296 -6.44 -16.77 15.03
C VAL A 296 -6.62 -17.69 13.83
N GLN A 297 -6.64 -19.02 14.06
CA GLN A 297 -6.82 -19.97 12.97
C GLN A 297 -8.18 -19.79 12.27
N THR A 298 -9.21 -19.56 13.06
CA THR A 298 -10.54 -19.24 12.53
C THR A 298 -10.52 -17.95 11.71
N ALA A 299 -9.89 -16.90 12.21
CA ALA A 299 -9.74 -15.65 11.47
C ALA A 299 -8.99 -15.88 10.16
N ARG A 300 -7.86 -16.62 10.17
CA ARG A 300 -7.07 -16.94 8.98
C ARG A 300 -7.89 -17.63 7.90
N GLN A 301 -8.73 -18.60 8.25
CA GLN A 301 -9.58 -19.29 7.31
C GLN A 301 -10.61 -18.35 6.64
N TYR A 302 -11.29 -17.54 7.44
CA TYR A 302 -12.32 -16.63 6.92
C TYR A 302 -11.74 -15.45 6.15
N PHE A 303 -10.59 -14.90 6.56
CA PHE A 303 -9.91 -13.86 5.80
C PHE A 303 -9.43 -14.36 4.44
N LEU A 304 -9.03 -15.63 4.35
CA LEU A 304 -8.70 -16.23 3.05
C LEU A 304 -9.90 -16.22 2.08
N HIS A 305 -11.12 -16.42 2.57
CA HIS A 305 -12.34 -16.27 1.76
C HIS A 305 -12.67 -14.81 1.39
N CYS A 306 -12.01 -13.85 2.02
CA CYS A 306 -12.07 -12.43 1.67
C CYS A 306 -10.92 -12.02 0.73
N ASP A 307 -10.12 -12.95 0.22
CA ASP A 307 -8.86 -12.73 -0.51
C ASP A 307 -7.78 -11.98 0.31
N ASN A 308 -7.93 -11.92 1.64
CA ASN A 308 -6.92 -11.37 2.54
C ASN A 308 -5.99 -12.46 3.08
N ALA A 309 -4.70 -12.18 3.18
CA ALA A 309 -3.76 -13.02 3.90
C ALA A 309 -3.56 -12.50 5.35
N VAL A 310 -3.38 -13.42 6.29
CA VAL A 310 -2.89 -13.09 7.63
C VAL A 310 -1.39 -13.24 7.62
N VAL A 311 -0.68 -12.16 7.90
CA VAL A 311 0.78 -12.11 7.89
C VAL A 311 1.36 -13.05 8.95
N ALA A 312 2.35 -13.83 8.57
CA ALA A 312 3.10 -14.66 9.51
C ALA A 312 4.40 -13.95 9.87
N HIS A 313 4.59 -13.66 11.15
CA HIS A 313 5.82 -13.05 11.67
C HIS A 313 6.76 -14.13 12.19
N GLU A 314 8.07 -13.97 11.97
CA GLU A 314 9.10 -14.91 12.49
C GLU A 314 9.12 -14.92 14.02
N ASP A 315 8.99 -13.77 14.66
CA ASP A 315 8.83 -13.62 16.11
C ASP A 315 7.63 -12.71 16.41
N GLU A 316 6.55 -13.34 16.87
CA GLU A 316 5.32 -12.62 17.23
C GLU A 316 5.48 -11.69 18.44
N ASN A 317 6.43 -11.95 19.34
CA ASN A 317 6.68 -11.07 20.48
C ASN A 317 7.39 -9.78 20.03
N ILE A 318 8.35 -9.88 19.10
CA ILE A 318 9.01 -8.72 18.49
C ILE A 318 7.98 -7.89 17.73
N PHE A 319 7.14 -8.53 16.92
CA PHE A 319 6.04 -7.86 16.21
C PHE A 319 5.15 -7.05 17.14
N LEU A 320 4.72 -7.63 18.27
CA LEU A 320 3.88 -6.92 19.24
C LEU A 320 4.61 -5.76 19.93
N MET A 321 5.91 -5.93 20.20
CA MET A 321 6.73 -4.84 20.72
C MET A 321 6.87 -3.71 19.71
N GLU A 322 7.08 -4.01 18.44
CA GLU A 322 7.13 -3.00 17.36
C GLU A 322 5.83 -2.21 17.23
N VAL A 323 4.67 -2.88 17.24
CA VAL A 323 3.37 -2.24 17.18
C VAL A 323 3.19 -1.25 18.32
N LEU A 324 3.48 -1.67 19.55
CA LEU A 324 3.35 -0.80 20.73
C LEU A 324 4.40 0.32 20.72
N TYR A 325 5.63 0.00 20.32
CA TYR A 325 6.70 0.98 20.21
C TYR A 325 6.38 2.07 19.18
N THR A 326 5.85 1.70 18.02
CA THR A 326 5.42 2.65 16.99
C THR A 326 4.34 3.60 17.49
N ILE A 327 3.39 3.13 18.31
CA ILE A 327 2.32 3.98 18.85
C ILE A 327 2.87 5.02 19.84
N PHE A 328 3.81 4.63 20.70
CA PHE A 328 4.35 5.50 21.74
C PHE A 328 5.54 6.36 21.27
N ASN A 329 6.30 5.92 20.28
CA ASN A 329 7.57 6.52 19.86
C ASN A 329 7.55 6.92 18.37
N ARG A 330 6.51 7.59 17.92
CA ARG A 330 6.34 7.99 16.50
C ARG A 330 7.52 8.80 15.95
N ALA A 331 8.11 9.68 16.76
CA ALA A 331 9.25 10.50 16.36
C ALA A 331 10.50 9.69 16.05
N THR A 332 10.71 8.59 16.74
CA THR A 332 11.98 7.87 16.75
C THR A 332 11.92 6.47 16.17
N CYS A 333 10.74 5.88 16.02
CA CYS A 333 10.59 4.48 15.60
C CYS A 333 11.17 4.19 14.20
N GLU A 334 11.25 5.18 13.33
CA GLU A 334 11.82 5.04 11.98
C GLU A 334 13.36 5.00 12.02
N VAL A 335 13.97 5.81 12.89
CA VAL A 335 15.44 5.93 13.00
C VAL A 335 16.02 4.89 13.97
N LYS A 336 15.24 4.55 14.99
CA LYS A 336 15.63 3.59 16.05
C LYS A 336 14.58 2.48 16.15
N PRO A 337 14.70 1.41 15.36
CA PRO A 337 13.86 0.22 15.51
C PRO A 337 13.97 -0.38 16.92
N VAL A 338 12.96 -1.15 17.32
CA VAL A 338 12.87 -1.79 18.65
C VAL A 338 14.16 -2.54 19.02
N GLU A 339 14.71 -3.30 18.09
CA GLU A 339 15.94 -4.10 18.28
C GLU A 339 17.14 -3.22 18.61
N LYS A 340 17.31 -2.10 17.88
CA LYS A 340 18.36 -1.13 18.15
C LYS A 340 18.16 -0.48 19.52
N ARG A 341 16.92 -0.16 19.87
CA ARG A 341 16.55 0.38 21.18
C ARG A 341 16.89 -0.59 22.31
N VAL A 342 16.56 -1.88 22.16
CA VAL A 342 16.89 -2.93 23.13
C VAL A 342 18.40 -3.03 23.30
N ARG A 343 19.19 -3.04 22.23
CA ARG A 343 20.65 -3.08 22.27
C ARG A 343 21.25 -1.85 23.00
N GLU A 344 20.74 -0.65 22.71
CA GLU A 344 21.18 0.58 23.39
C GLU A 344 20.92 0.51 24.90
N LEU A 345 19.74 0.06 25.31
CA LEU A 345 19.38 -0.09 26.72
C LEU A 345 20.19 -1.19 27.43
N GLN A 346 20.53 -2.26 26.71
CA GLN A 346 21.44 -3.29 27.21
C GLN A 346 22.87 -2.74 27.40
N ALA A 347 23.35 -1.97 26.41
CA ALA A 347 24.68 -1.37 26.46
C ALA A 347 24.82 -0.29 27.55
N ALA A 348 23.74 0.45 27.84
CA ALA A 348 23.74 1.47 28.89
C ALA A 348 23.82 0.89 30.32
N ARG A 349 23.52 -0.39 30.50
CA ARG A 349 23.61 -1.11 31.78
C ARG A 349 25.02 -1.62 32.05
N LYS A 350 25.98 -0.72 32.27
CA LYS A 350 27.43 -1.01 32.36
C LYS A 350 27.88 -1.99 33.46
N ASP A 351 27.02 -2.36 34.44
CA ASP A 351 27.41 -3.12 35.63
C ASP A 351 26.47 -4.28 36.02
N THR A 352 25.52 -4.66 35.20
CA THR A 352 24.62 -5.76 35.56
C THR A 352 24.72 -6.89 34.56
N ASP A 353 24.77 -8.12 35.12
CA ASP A 353 24.70 -9.39 34.42
C ASP A 353 23.89 -9.31 33.10
N ILE A 354 24.52 -9.63 31.98
CA ILE A 354 23.92 -9.63 30.62
C ILE A 354 22.70 -10.56 30.55
N SER A 355 22.52 -11.41 31.57
CA SER A 355 21.40 -12.35 31.71
C SER A 355 20.06 -11.71 32.14
N VAL A 356 20.03 -10.45 32.59
CA VAL A 356 18.77 -9.82 33.02
C VAL A 356 18.11 -9.09 31.85
N PRO A 357 16.91 -9.52 31.39
CA PRO A 357 16.25 -8.87 30.27
C PRO A 357 15.89 -7.42 30.59
N VAL A 358 15.96 -6.55 29.57
CA VAL A 358 15.52 -5.15 29.69
C VAL A 358 14.05 -5.12 30.04
N PRO A 359 13.59 -4.30 31.02
CA PRO A 359 12.17 -4.21 31.32
C PRO A 359 11.40 -3.72 30.09
N LEU A 360 10.35 -4.46 29.71
CA LEU A 360 9.52 -4.16 28.55
C LEU A 360 9.02 -2.69 28.54
N LYS A 361 8.62 -2.18 29.68
CA LYS A 361 8.11 -0.81 29.82
C LYS A 361 9.17 0.24 29.52
N SER A 362 10.44 0.00 29.83
CA SER A 362 11.55 0.91 29.49
C SER A 362 11.88 0.92 27.99
N VAL A 363 11.60 -0.20 27.29
CA VAL A 363 11.71 -0.27 25.84
C VAL A 363 10.61 0.54 25.17
N LEU A 364 9.36 0.38 25.65
CA LEU A 364 8.17 0.97 25.05
C LEU A 364 7.96 2.44 25.41
N ALA A 365 8.47 2.92 26.56
CA ALA A 365 8.20 4.25 27.05
C ALA A 365 8.86 5.35 26.18
N PRO A 366 8.10 6.36 25.77
CA PRO A 366 8.66 7.57 25.14
C PRO A 366 9.45 8.37 26.18
N GLU A 367 10.27 9.30 25.73
CA GLU A 367 11.07 10.17 26.60
C GLU A 367 10.19 11.11 27.41
N SER A 368 9.10 11.59 26.79
CA SER A 368 8.14 12.48 27.44
C SER A 368 6.72 12.28 26.94
N ILE A 369 5.74 12.46 27.84
CA ILE A 369 4.31 12.53 27.52
C ILE A 369 3.76 13.79 28.17
N ASP A 370 3.40 14.78 27.38
CA ASP A 370 2.77 16.02 27.87
C ASP A 370 1.24 15.95 27.73
N LEU A 371 0.55 15.86 28.87
CA LEU A 371 -0.90 15.83 29.02
C LEU A 371 -1.44 17.17 29.50
N THR A 372 -0.69 18.26 29.37
CA THR A 372 -1.08 19.58 29.86
C THR A 372 -2.07 20.32 28.96
N ARG A 373 -2.28 19.82 27.73
CA ARG A 373 -3.19 20.42 26.75
C ARG A 373 -4.52 19.69 26.69
N GLY A 374 -5.60 20.43 26.48
CA GLY A 374 -6.95 19.88 26.50
C GLY A 374 -7.40 19.26 25.17
N SER A 375 -6.78 19.64 24.05
CA SER A 375 -7.16 19.24 22.68
C SER A 375 -6.16 18.32 21.99
N TYR A 376 -4.96 18.16 22.52
CA TYR A 376 -3.92 17.28 22.02
C TYR A 376 -2.96 16.83 23.12
N VAL A 377 -2.15 15.83 22.83
CA VAL A 377 -1.05 15.31 23.64
C VAL A 377 0.23 15.49 22.85
N VAL A 378 1.36 15.75 23.52
CA VAL A 378 2.67 15.77 22.87
C VAL A 378 3.49 14.61 23.42
N MET A 379 4.00 13.76 22.52
CA MET A 379 4.91 12.65 22.86
C MET A 379 6.18 12.82 22.04
N ASP A 380 7.32 12.99 22.72
CA ASP A 380 8.64 13.16 22.09
C ASP A 380 8.68 14.26 21.00
N GLY A 381 7.95 15.34 21.21
CA GLY A 381 7.86 16.44 20.25
C GLY A 381 6.81 16.28 19.14
N VAL A 382 6.22 15.11 18.98
CA VAL A 382 5.11 14.88 18.03
C VAL A 382 3.77 15.18 18.69
N TYR A 383 2.94 15.92 17.98
CA TYR A 383 1.60 16.33 18.41
C TYR A 383 0.58 15.26 18.01
N HIS A 384 -0.25 14.83 18.96
CA HIS A 384 -1.29 13.82 18.79
C HIS A 384 -2.65 14.37 19.18
N ALA A 385 -3.61 14.37 18.28
CA ALA A 385 -5.00 14.69 18.58
C ALA A 385 -5.88 13.45 18.36
N TYR A 386 -6.78 13.20 19.32
CA TYR A 386 -7.70 12.08 19.28
C TYR A 386 -9.11 12.59 19.02
N LEU A 387 -9.76 12.01 18.03
CA LEU A 387 -11.09 12.38 17.57
C LEU A 387 -12.02 11.17 17.63
N ILE A 388 -13.33 11.42 17.75
CA ILE A 388 -14.37 10.39 17.67
C ILE A 388 -15.38 10.76 16.59
N VAL A 389 -15.97 9.74 15.96
CA VAL A 389 -17.21 9.89 15.23
C VAL A 389 -18.36 9.81 16.25
N PRO A 390 -19.12 10.89 16.47
CA PRO A 390 -20.17 10.90 17.47
C PRO A 390 -21.33 9.97 17.09
N SER A 391 -22.12 9.57 18.04
CA SER A 391 -23.24 8.64 17.83
C SER A 391 -24.23 9.08 16.74
N ASP A 392 -24.40 10.37 16.55
CA ASP A 392 -25.27 11.02 15.57
C ASP A 392 -24.54 11.43 14.27
N GLY A 393 -23.20 11.26 14.23
CA GLY A 393 -22.35 11.65 13.13
C GLY A 393 -22.16 10.62 12.02
N TYR A 394 -22.89 9.53 12.00
CA TYR A 394 -22.80 8.51 10.93
C TYR A 394 -23.86 8.70 9.87
N ASN A 395 -23.47 8.60 8.60
CA ASN A 395 -24.44 8.54 7.51
C ASN A 395 -25.31 7.28 7.66
N PRO A 396 -26.67 7.39 7.60
CA PRO A 396 -27.55 6.25 7.72
C PRO A 396 -27.52 5.30 6.51
N ARG A 397 -27.05 5.74 5.35
CA ARG A 397 -26.92 4.91 4.13
C ARG A 397 -25.49 4.92 3.64
N VAL A 398 -24.86 3.76 3.66
CA VAL A 398 -23.45 3.61 3.28
C VAL A 398 -23.29 2.52 2.22
N VAL A 399 -22.21 2.63 1.45
CA VAL A 399 -21.76 1.59 0.52
C VAL A 399 -20.79 0.62 1.22
N ALA A 400 -20.49 -0.51 0.60
CA ALA A 400 -19.47 -1.41 1.11
C ALA A 400 -18.09 -0.72 1.10
N GLY A 401 -17.32 -0.88 2.18
CA GLY A 401 -15.99 -0.27 2.29
C GLY A 401 -15.98 1.25 2.45
N TRP A 402 -17.08 1.86 2.91
CA TRP A 402 -17.19 3.30 3.14
C TRP A 402 -16.10 3.87 4.07
N THR A 403 -15.53 3.02 4.91
CA THR A 403 -14.42 3.38 5.81
C THR A 403 -13.11 3.67 5.06
N SER A 404 -13.01 3.29 3.78
CA SER A 404 -11.81 3.49 2.96
C SER A 404 -11.37 4.94 2.88
N ILE A 405 -12.30 5.90 2.94
CA ILE A 405 -11.97 7.31 2.94
C ILE A 405 -11.15 7.73 4.17
N LEU A 406 -11.46 7.17 5.35
CA LEU A 406 -10.69 7.38 6.56
C LEU A 406 -9.36 6.62 6.52
N VAL A 407 -9.39 5.37 6.07
CA VAL A 407 -8.19 4.53 5.94
C VAL A 407 -7.16 5.16 5.01
N ASN A 408 -7.61 5.84 3.96
CA ASN A 408 -6.75 6.49 2.97
C ASN A 408 -6.59 8.00 3.17
N ALA A 409 -6.99 8.53 4.31
CA ALA A 409 -7.02 9.98 4.57
C ALA A 409 -5.65 10.68 4.61
N GLY A 410 -4.54 9.94 4.58
CA GLY A 410 -3.21 10.50 4.44
C GLY A 410 -2.25 10.16 5.58
N GLU A 411 -1.11 10.85 5.61
CA GLU A 411 -0.04 10.65 6.59
C GLU A 411 -0.47 11.05 8.00
N GLY A 412 -0.07 10.23 8.98
CA GLY A 412 -0.30 10.51 10.40
C GLY A 412 -1.73 10.36 10.86
N ILE A 413 -2.58 9.66 10.07
CA ILE A 413 -3.97 9.42 10.41
C ILE A 413 -4.17 7.93 10.66
N ASP A 414 -4.34 7.54 11.94
CA ASP A 414 -4.67 6.17 12.32
C ASP A 414 -6.16 6.07 12.64
N VAL A 415 -6.74 4.89 12.40
CA VAL A 415 -8.16 4.66 12.63
C VAL A 415 -8.35 3.41 13.48
N ASP A 416 -9.20 3.51 14.50
CA ASP A 416 -9.57 2.41 15.37
C ASP A 416 -11.08 2.17 15.28
N PHE A 417 -11.46 0.97 14.85
CA PHE A 417 -12.84 0.49 14.85
C PHE A 417 -13.04 -0.51 15.98
N PHE A 418 -13.99 -0.24 16.85
CA PHE A 418 -14.36 -1.14 17.95
C PHE A 418 -15.72 -1.75 17.65
N PHE A 419 -15.79 -3.06 17.63
CA PHE A 419 -17.02 -3.82 17.48
C PHE A 419 -17.30 -4.60 18.77
N SER A 420 -18.45 -4.35 19.36
CA SER A 420 -18.91 -5.07 20.56
C SER A 420 -20.24 -5.74 20.28
N ARG A 421 -20.25 -7.08 20.26
CA ARG A 421 -21.46 -7.87 20.07
C ARG A 421 -22.26 -7.93 21.35
N GLU A 422 -23.57 -7.69 21.27
CA GLU A 422 -24.48 -7.74 22.42
C GLU A 422 -25.41 -8.96 22.35
N PRO A 423 -25.77 -9.56 23.49
CA PRO A 423 -26.71 -10.69 23.55
C PRO A 423 -28.07 -10.33 22.93
N LYS A 424 -28.58 -11.17 22.01
CA LYS A 424 -29.83 -10.94 21.26
C LYS A 424 -31.03 -10.73 22.14
N GLU A 425 -31.17 -11.55 23.19
CA GLU A 425 -32.33 -11.53 24.10
C GLU A 425 -32.46 -10.19 24.82
N ARG A 426 -31.33 -9.64 25.26
CA ARG A 426 -31.26 -8.33 25.92
C ARG A 426 -31.68 -7.20 25.01
N ILE A 427 -31.20 -7.27 23.75
CA ILE A 427 -31.50 -6.24 22.77
C ILE A 427 -32.96 -6.32 22.31
N GLN A 428 -33.50 -7.52 22.04
CA GLN A 428 -34.88 -7.71 21.62
C GLN A 428 -35.86 -7.19 22.67
N ALA A 429 -35.60 -7.44 23.96
CA ALA A 429 -36.42 -6.93 25.06
C ALA A 429 -36.44 -5.38 25.08
N LYS A 430 -35.25 -4.76 24.98
CA LYS A 430 -35.10 -3.30 24.92
C LYS A 430 -35.77 -2.68 23.71
N LEU A 431 -35.58 -3.26 22.51
CA LEU A 431 -36.23 -2.83 21.27
C LEU A 431 -37.75 -2.88 21.38
N GLY A 432 -38.29 -3.99 21.87
CA GLY A 432 -39.70 -4.15 22.03
C GLY A 432 -40.33 -3.11 22.99
N GLN A 433 -39.62 -2.74 24.05
CA GLN A 433 -40.03 -1.70 24.99
C GLN A 433 -40.00 -0.31 24.33
N GLN A 434 -38.94 0.03 23.65
CA GLN A 434 -38.77 1.35 23.01
C GLN A 434 -39.76 1.56 21.84
N ILE A 435 -39.99 0.54 21.01
CA ILE A 435 -40.99 0.60 19.93
C ILE A 435 -42.37 0.90 20.56
N ARG A 436 -42.74 0.27 21.66
CA ARG A 436 -44.02 0.55 22.35
C ARG A 436 -44.09 1.99 22.86
N ILE A 437 -43.01 2.49 23.48
CA ILE A 437 -42.93 3.87 23.97
C ILE A 437 -43.08 4.86 22.82
N ASN A 438 -42.33 4.68 21.73
CA ASN A 438 -42.39 5.58 20.59
C ASN A 438 -43.75 5.53 19.87
N ARG A 439 -44.38 4.35 19.78
CA ARG A 439 -45.75 4.22 19.29
C ARG A 439 -46.78 4.96 20.15
N SER A 440 -46.65 4.91 21.45
CA SER A 440 -47.51 5.67 22.33
C SER A 440 -47.37 7.17 22.13
N ARG A 441 -46.10 7.64 22.03
CA ARG A 441 -45.80 9.04 21.77
C ARG A 441 -46.31 9.52 20.40
N LEU A 442 -46.18 8.70 19.37
CA LEU A 442 -46.67 9.01 18.04
C LEU A 442 -48.19 9.24 18.01
N LYS A 443 -48.95 8.48 18.82
CA LYS A 443 -50.40 8.65 18.92
C LYS A 443 -50.80 9.97 19.59
N ASP A 444 -49.92 10.50 20.45
CA ASP A 444 -50.19 11.73 21.19
C ASP A 444 -49.68 13.00 20.47
N THR A 445 -49.05 12.82 19.27
CA THR A 445 -48.45 13.90 18.48
C THR A 445 -49.24 14.13 17.22
N SER A 446 -49.46 15.42 16.83
CA SER A 446 -50.18 15.77 15.59
C SER A 446 -49.28 15.57 14.37
N ASP A 447 -49.87 15.20 13.20
CA ASP A 447 -49.16 14.91 11.93
C ASP A 447 -48.38 16.13 11.38
N THR A 448 -48.64 17.33 11.87
CA THR A 448 -47.97 18.58 11.46
C THR A 448 -46.74 18.94 12.29
N ASN A 449 -46.37 18.12 13.22
CA ASN A 449 -45.26 18.40 14.12
C ASN A 449 -43.97 17.62 13.68
N THR A 450 -42.82 18.27 13.66
CA THR A 450 -41.50 17.64 13.40
C THR A 450 -41.24 16.40 14.28
N ASP A 451 -41.82 16.33 15.46
CA ASP A 451 -41.75 15.17 16.34
C ASP A 451 -42.39 13.91 15.76
N PHE A 452 -43.39 14.05 14.88
CA PHE A 452 -44.08 12.93 14.25
C PHE A 452 -43.13 12.14 13.36
N ASP A 453 -42.40 12.82 12.45
CA ASP A 453 -41.45 12.22 11.54
C ASP A 453 -40.30 11.53 12.29
N ASP A 454 -39.84 12.13 13.38
CA ASP A 454 -38.77 11.57 14.25
C ASP A 454 -39.23 10.28 14.96
N PHE A 455 -40.46 10.24 15.48
CA PHE A 455 -41.00 9.02 16.08
C PHE A 455 -41.27 7.94 15.04
N GLU A 456 -41.77 8.31 13.85
CA GLU A 456 -41.96 7.36 12.76
C GLU A 456 -40.63 6.75 12.31
N SER A 457 -39.61 7.59 12.09
CA SER A 457 -38.26 7.16 11.73
C SER A 457 -37.64 6.24 12.78
N ALA A 458 -37.80 6.58 14.06
CA ALA A 458 -37.34 5.75 15.18
C ALA A 458 -38.06 4.39 15.23
N ILE A 459 -39.36 4.36 14.99
CA ILE A 459 -40.16 3.12 14.95
C ILE A 459 -39.69 2.25 13.78
N ARG A 460 -39.52 2.83 12.58
CA ARG A 460 -39.03 2.15 11.38
C ARG A 460 -37.64 1.55 11.60
N SER A 461 -36.72 2.32 12.17
CA SER A 461 -35.38 1.85 12.55
C SER A 461 -35.40 0.71 13.57
N GLY A 462 -36.34 0.79 14.54
CA GLY A 462 -36.54 -0.27 15.53
C GLY A 462 -37.05 -1.58 14.90
N TYR A 463 -37.98 -1.50 13.94
CA TYR A 463 -38.45 -2.68 13.21
C TYR A 463 -37.35 -3.27 12.34
N PHE A 464 -36.56 -2.45 11.63
CA PHE A 464 -35.40 -2.92 10.86
C PHE A 464 -34.44 -3.74 11.73
N LEU A 465 -34.07 -3.22 12.91
CA LEU A 465 -33.20 -3.95 13.84
C LEU A 465 -33.85 -5.25 14.33
N LYS A 466 -35.16 -5.24 14.62
CA LYS A 466 -35.89 -6.42 15.08
C LYS A 466 -35.99 -7.48 13.99
N GLU A 467 -36.19 -7.09 12.76
CA GLU A 467 -36.25 -7.96 11.59
C GLU A 467 -34.89 -8.61 11.31
N GLY A 468 -33.80 -7.83 11.33
CA GLY A 468 -32.44 -8.37 11.19
C GLY A 468 -32.10 -9.40 12.25
N LEU A 469 -32.44 -9.12 13.52
CA LEU A 469 -32.27 -10.09 14.60
C LEU A 469 -33.09 -11.36 14.42
N ALA A 470 -34.29 -11.28 13.83
CA ALA A 470 -35.11 -12.44 13.48
C ALA A 470 -34.51 -13.24 12.31
N ASN A 471 -33.84 -12.57 11.38
CA ASN A 471 -33.13 -13.16 10.23
C ASN A 471 -31.69 -13.61 10.58
N TYR A 472 -31.45 -13.98 11.84
CA TYR A 472 -30.16 -14.50 12.31
C TYR A 472 -28.98 -13.56 12.21
N GLU A 473 -29.20 -12.23 12.11
CA GLU A 473 -28.13 -11.26 12.30
C GLU A 473 -27.86 -11.03 13.79
N ASP A 474 -26.63 -10.65 14.13
CA ASP A 474 -26.23 -10.22 15.47
C ASP A 474 -26.30 -8.70 15.58
N PHE A 475 -26.39 -8.20 16.80
CA PHE A 475 -26.36 -6.78 17.09
C PHE A 475 -24.98 -6.36 17.62
N TYR A 476 -24.46 -5.29 17.04
CA TYR A 476 -23.18 -4.70 17.39
C TYR A 476 -23.33 -3.24 17.80
N TYR A 477 -22.49 -2.83 18.74
CA TYR A 477 -22.11 -1.43 18.87
C TYR A 477 -20.79 -1.22 18.12
N CYS A 478 -20.78 -0.28 17.19
CA CYS A 478 -19.57 0.18 16.52
C CYS A 478 -19.16 1.54 17.08
N ASN A 479 -17.86 1.71 17.31
CA ASN A 479 -17.26 2.99 17.69
C ASN A 479 -16.05 3.24 16.80
N THR A 480 -15.90 4.47 16.31
CA THR A 480 -14.77 4.87 15.47
C THR A 480 -13.99 5.97 16.15
N LEU A 481 -12.71 5.73 16.37
CA LEU A 481 -11.73 6.72 16.83
C LEU A 481 -10.73 7.00 15.74
N VAL A 482 -10.30 8.24 15.65
CA VAL A 482 -9.27 8.67 14.70
C VAL A 482 -8.17 9.37 15.49
N THR A 483 -6.93 8.96 15.26
CA THR A 483 -5.74 9.61 15.77
C THR A 483 -5.12 10.44 14.66
N VAL A 484 -4.87 11.71 14.91
CA VAL A 484 -4.16 12.59 13.98
C VAL A 484 -2.84 12.99 14.61
N THR A 485 -1.74 12.79 13.88
CA THR A 485 -0.39 13.12 14.35
C THR A 485 0.31 14.09 13.40
N ALA A 486 1.14 14.97 13.95
CA ALA A 486 1.95 15.91 13.15
C ALA A 486 3.17 16.38 13.95
N ASP A 487 4.20 16.82 13.24
CA ASP A 487 5.44 17.34 13.84
C ASP A 487 5.29 18.77 14.36
N THR A 488 4.32 19.53 13.85
CA THR A 488 4.03 20.90 14.29
C THR A 488 2.55 21.06 14.60
N LEU A 489 2.24 22.06 15.45
CA LEU A 489 0.85 22.35 15.80
C LEU A 489 0.03 22.83 14.60
N GLU A 490 0.63 23.61 13.71
CA GLU A 490 -0.03 24.11 12.50
C GLU A 490 -0.42 22.96 11.57
N ASN A 491 0.49 22.03 11.35
CA ASN A 491 0.22 20.83 10.56
C ASN A 491 -0.84 19.94 11.22
N LEU A 492 -0.85 19.86 12.56
CA LEU A 492 -1.87 19.10 13.27
C LEU A 492 -3.27 19.70 13.03
N GLU A 493 -3.41 21.02 13.16
CA GLU A 493 -4.68 21.73 12.94
C GLU A 493 -5.14 21.62 11.48
N TRP A 494 -4.19 21.72 10.54
CA TRP A 494 -4.46 21.52 9.12
C TRP A 494 -4.97 20.10 8.85
N ARG A 495 -4.27 19.05 9.32
CA ARG A 495 -4.68 17.66 9.15
C ARG A 495 -6.05 17.37 9.78
N ILE A 496 -6.34 17.91 10.95
CA ILE A 496 -7.66 17.79 11.59
C ILE A 496 -8.74 18.42 10.70
N SER A 497 -8.47 19.56 10.10
CA SER A 497 -9.40 20.24 9.19
C SER A 497 -9.64 19.42 7.92
N GLU A 498 -8.59 18.79 7.38
CA GLU A 498 -8.70 17.88 6.23
C GLU A 498 -9.56 16.66 6.54
N VAL A 499 -9.28 15.95 7.66
CA VAL A 499 -10.08 14.81 8.09
C VAL A 499 -11.55 15.20 8.29
N ARG A 500 -11.79 16.37 8.87
CA ARG A 500 -13.16 16.89 9.05
C ARG A 500 -13.84 17.15 7.70
N ARG A 501 -13.14 17.74 6.73
CA ARG A 501 -13.66 18.00 5.38
C ARG A 501 -13.98 16.70 4.65
N LEU A 502 -13.11 15.69 4.75
CA LEU A 502 -13.34 14.37 4.20
C LEU A 502 -14.59 13.70 4.79
N MET A 503 -14.77 13.80 6.10
CA MET A 503 -15.95 13.23 6.77
C MET A 503 -17.23 13.95 6.35
N ILE A 504 -17.23 15.28 6.28
CA ILE A 504 -18.38 16.07 5.82
C ILE A 504 -18.76 15.73 4.38
N SER A 505 -17.80 15.43 3.51
CA SER A 505 -18.08 15.00 2.12
C SER A 505 -18.86 13.68 2.03
N GLN A 506 -18.88 12.89 3.12
CA GLN A 506 -19.64 11.66 3.26
C GLN A 506 -20.86 11.79 4.18
N ASP A 507 -21.31 13.03 4.43
CA ASP A 507 -22.37 13.34 5.39
C ASP A 507 -22.12 12.78 6.79
N MET A 508 -20.87 12.80 7.23
CA MET A 508 -20.43 12.33 8.54
C MET A 508 -19.79 13.44 9.36
N ASP A 509 -19.90 13.35 10.69
CA ASP A 509 -19.27 14.30 11.63
C ASP A 509 -18.13 13.64 12.39
N ILE A 510 -17.12 14.43 12.76
CA ILE A 510 -16.01 14.00 13.61
C ILE A 510 -15.67 15.12 14.60
N ARG A 511 -15.42 14.76 15.87
CA ARG A 511 -15.18 15.69 16.96
C ARG A 511 -13.92 15.36 17.74
N ILE A 512 -13.18 16.40 18.16
CA ILE A 512 -12.00 16.25 19.02
C ILE A 512 -12.43 15.83 20.42
N CYS A 513 -11.72 14.89 21.05
CA CYS A 513 -11.93 14.45 22.44
C CYS A 513 -11.38 15.48 23.43
N ARG A 514 -11.94 16.71 23.47
CA ARG A 514 -11.47 17.80 24.37
C ARG A 514 -11.54 17.39 25.82
N PHE A 515 -10.46 17.68 26.58
CA PHE A 515 -10.27 17.33 27.99
C PHE A 515 -10.37 15.82 28.32
N ARG A 516 -10.38 14.97 27.26
CA ARG A 516 -10.40 13.50 27.35
C ARG A 516 -9.30 12.85 26.52
N GLN A 517 -8.27 13.62 26.17
CA GLN A 517 -7.17 13.15 25.31
C GLN A 517 -6.39 11.99 25.96
N GLU A 518 -6.16 12.02 27.29
CA GLU A 518 -5.54 10.91 28.02
C GLU A 518 -6.37 9.61 27.92
N GLN A 519 -7.70 9.70 28.08
CA GLN A 519 -8.59 8.55 27.96
C GLN A 519 -8.64 8.01 26.54
N ALA A 520 -8.59 8.91 25.56
CA ALA A 520 -8.55 8.54 24.16
C ALA A 520 -7.21 7.85 23.80
N LEU A 521 -6.07 8.39 24.26
CA LEU A 521 -4.76 7.77 24.12
C LEU A 521 -4.73 6.34 24.67
N LEU A 522 -5.28 6.12 25.86
CA LEU A 522 -5.35 4.77 26.44
C LEU A 522 -6.34 3.85 25.70
N SER A 523 -7.33 4.42 25.01
CA SER A 523 -8.33 3.66 24.26
C SER A 523 -7.82 3.21 22.88
N ILE A 524 -6.95 3.99 22.23
CA ILE A 524 -6.40 3.63 20.91
C ILE A 524 -5.33 2.53 20.98
N LEU A 525 -4.86 2.19 22.18
CA LEU A 525 -3.93 1.07 22.34
C LEU A 525 -4.59 -0.24 21.91
N PRO A 526 -3.83 -1.23 21.41
CA PRO A 526 -4.37 -2.48 20.89
C PRO A 526 -4.83 -3.42 22.02
N PHE A 527 -5.80 -2.97 22.83
CA PHE A 527 -6.25 -3.66 24.05
C PHE A 527 -7.74 -3.91 24.09
N CYS A 528 -8.48 -3.72 23.00
CA CYS A 528 -9.94 -3.88 22.96
C CYS A 528 -10.68 -3.12 24.09
N LYS A 529 -10.12 -1.99 24.57
CA LYS A 529 -10.63 -1.24 25.70
C LYS A 529 -10.92 0.20 25.35
N LEU A 530 -12.17 0.53 25.18
CA LEU A 530 -12.63 1.89 25.00
C LEU A 530 -13.09 2.49 26.34
N ASP A 531 -12.70 3.74 26.65
CA ASP A 531 -13.21 4.44 27.83
C ASP A 531 -14.73 4.53 27.79
N LYS A 532 -15.37 4.32 28.93
CA LYS A 532 -16.84 4.25 29.04
C LYS A 532 -17.52 5.51 28.51
N LYS A 533 -16.93 6.68 28.72
CA LYS A 533 -17.54 7.95 28.29
C LYS A 533 -17.35 8.15 26.79
N LEU A 534 -16.20 7.77 26.23
CA LEU A 534 -15.97 7.77 24.79
C LEU A 534 -16.88 6.75 24.10
N PHE A 535 -17.03 5.54 24.68
CA PHE A 535 -17.97 4.54 24.19
C PHE A 535 -19.40 5.10 24.07
N GLU A 536 -19.92 5.70 25.13
CA GLU A 536 -21.28 6.25 25.14
C GLU A 536 -21.44 7.43 24.17
N ALA A 537 -20.39 8.22 23.95
CA ALA A 537 -20.42 9.37 23.04
C ALA A 537 -20.35 8.97 21.54
N SER A 538 -19.71 7.84 21.22
CA SER A 538 -19.43 7.42 19.82
C SER A 538 -20.14 6.15 19.38
N LYS A 539 -20.79 5.38 20.27
CA LYS A 539 -21.43 4.12 19.91
C LYS A 539 -22.52 4.27 18.86
N ARG A 540 -22.52 3.41 17.87
CA ARG A 540 -23.54 3.32 16.82
C ARG A 540 -24.11 1.92 16.73
N ASN A 541 -25.43 1.81 16.61
CA ASN A 541 -26.13 0.55 16.46
C ASN A 541 -25.90 -0.01 15.06
N MET A 542 -25.52 -1.28 14.95
CA MET A 542 -25.32 -1.96 13.67
C MET A 542 -25.82 -3.41 13.74
N LEU A 543 -26.38 -3.92 12.67
CA LEU A 543 -26.54 -5.34 12.41
C LEU A 543 -25.27 -5.93 11.83
N THR A 544 -25.15 -7.25 11.77
CA THR A 544 -23.95 -7.92 11.19
C THR A 544 -23.62 -7.41 9.80
N SER A 545 -24.61 -7.29 8.92
CA SER A 545 -24.42 -6.82 7.55
C SER A 545 -23.92 -5.37 7.48
N SER A 546 -24.46 -4.49 8.33
CA SER A 546 -24.03 -3.10 8.45
C SER A 546 -22.64 -2.99 9.06
N ALA A 547 -22.31 -3.79 10.08
CA ALA A 547 -20.98 -3.82 10.66
C ALA A 547 -19.94 -4.35 9.66
N ALA A 548 -20.29 -5.37 8.88
CA ALA A 548 -19.41 -5.90 7.85
C ALA A 548 -19.20 -4.93 6.68
N SER A 549 -20.13 -4.00 6.42
CA SER A 549 -19.91 -2.95 5.43
C SER A 549 -18.80 -1.97 5.80
N CYS A 550 -18.39 -1.94 7.07
CA CYS A 550 -17.21 -1.20 7.56
C CYS A 550 -15.89 -1.85 7.15
N TYR A 551 -15.87 -2.86 6.30
CA TYR A 551 -14.67 -3.58 5.85
C TYR A 551 -13.50 -2.61 5.57
N PRO A 552 -12.42 -2.63 6.40
CA PRO A 552 -11.39 -1.60 6.34
C PRO A 552 -10.18 -1.99 5.51
N PHE A 553 -10.03 -3.26 5.11
CA PHE A 553 -8.83 -3.81 4.45
C PHE A 553 -8.81 -3.46 2.96
N THR A 554 -8.89 -2.15 2.63
CA THR A 554 -9.15 -1.64 1.30
C THR A 554 -7.95 -0.97 0.63
N SER A 555 -6.81 -0.87 1.33
CA SER A 555 -5.64 -0.11 0.89
C SER A 555 -4.47 -1.04 0.54
N PHE A 556 -4.57 -1.69 -0.63
CA PHE A 556 -3.51 -2.57 -1.13
C PHE A 556 -2.25 -1.77 -1.52
N GLU A 557 -1.10 -2.26 -1.15
CA GLU A 557 0.21 -1.70 -1.46
C GLU A 557 1.02 -2.71 -2.29
N MET A 558 1.78 -2.21 -3.25
CA MET A 558 2.66 -3.01 -4.10
C MET A 558 4.08 -2.44 -3.98
N SER A 559 4.81 -2.89 -2.98
CA SER A 559 6.14 -2.37 -2.68
C SER A 559 7.09 -3.51 -2.29
N ASP A 560 7.85 -3.98 -3.27
CA ASP A 560 8.89 -5.00 -3.09
C ASP A 560 10.20 -4.36 -2.61
N GLU A 561 10.97 -5.06 -1.78
CA GLU A 561 12.22 -4.53 -1.21
C GLU A 561 13.30 -4.21 -2.26
N ASN A 562 13.42 -5.04 -3.32
CA ASN A 562 14.49 -4.97 -4.33
C ASN A 562 13.97 -4.67 -5.75
N GLY A 563 12.79 -4.10 -5.86
CA GLY A 563 12.15 -3.83 -7.15
C GLY A 563 12.62 -2.55 -7.84
N ILE A 564 11.97 -2.26 -8.96
CA ILE A 564 12.05 -0.96 -9.64
C ILE A 564 10.84 -0.11 -9.24
N LEU A 565 11.04 1.16 -8.92
CA LEU A 565 9.94 2.09 -8.70
C LEU A 565 9.21 2.30 -10.02
N LEU A 566 7.93 2.10 -10.08
CA LEU A 566 7.09 2.47 -11.23
C LEU A 566 6.45 3.85 -11.01
N GLY A 567 6.02 4.13 -9.79
CA GLY A 567 5.39 5.41 -9.48
C GLY A 567 4.74 5.42 -8.10
N VAL A 568 3.67 6.17 -7.97
CA VAL A 568 2.88 6.33 -6.76
C VAL A 568 1.46 5.83 -7.02
N ASN A 569 0.92 5.03 -6.09
CA ASN A 569 -0.45 4.55 -6.13
C ASN A 569 -1.42 5.72 -5.93
N GLN A 570 -2.37 5.90 -6.85
CA GLN A 570 -3.31 7.02 -6.83
C GLN A 570 -4.35 6.95 -5.70
N HIS A 571 -4.62 5.75 -5.16
CA HIS A 571 -5.65 5.59 -4.12
C HIS A 571 -5.12 5.86 -2.71
N ASN A 572 -3.87 5.51 -2.45
CA ASN A 572 -3.34 5.52 -1.08
C ASN A 572 -1.98 6.19 -0.92
N ASN A 573 -1.43 6.75 -2.00
CA ASN A 573 -0.12 7.41 -2.05
C ASN A 573 1.05 6.50 -1.61
N SER A 574 0.91 5.17 -1.72
CA SER A 574 2.03 4.27 -1.48
C SER A 574 2.98 4.22 -2.69
N LEU A 575 4.24 3.92 -2.44
CA LEU A 575 5.20 3.66 -3.52
C LEU A 575 4.83 2.35 -4.23
N VAL A 576 4.94 2.36 -5.56
CA VAL A 576 4.76 1.18 -6.39
C VAL A 576 6.15 0.72 -6.84
N ILE A 577 6.73 -0.20 -6.08
CA ILE A 577 8.04 -0.81 -6.35
C ILE A 577 7.79 -2.28 -6.68
N VAL A 578 8.25 -2.72 -7.84
CA VAL A 578 7.93 -4.05 -8.37
C VAL A 578 9.22 -4.79 -8.73
N ASP A 579 9.40 -5.98 -8.16
CA ASP A 579 10.46 -6.91 -8.51
C ASP A 579 9.90 -8.12 -9.26
N ILE A 580 9.71 -7.97 -10.57
CA ILE A 580 9.10 -9.02 -11.41
C ILE A 580 9.89 -10.34 -11.42
N PHE A 581 11.20 -10.32 -11.10
CA PHE A 581 12.02 -11.52 -11.03
C PHE A 581 11.88 -12.29 -9.71
N ASN A 582 11.21 -11.71 -8.71
CA ASN A 582 10.92 -12.38 -7.46
C ASN A 582 9.86 -13.48 -7.64
N SER A 583 10.33 -14.71 -7.86
CA SER A 583 9.47 -15.88 -8.11
C SER A 583 8.59 -16.29 -6.92
N ARG A 584 8.83 -15.74 -5.72
CA ARG A 584 7.97 -15.98 -4.54
C ARG A 584 6.68 -15.18 -4.62
N VAL A 585 6.73 -13.99 -5.25
CA VAL A 585 5.59 -13.07 -5.39
C VAL A 585 4.95 -13.20 -6.77
N TYR A 586 5.76 -13.21 -7.83
CA TYR A 586 5.30 -13.22 -9.22
C TYR A 586 5.45 -14.60 -9.86
N LYS A 587 4.41 -15.11 -10.50
CA LYS A 587 4.42 -16.42 -11.16
C LYS A 587 5.40 -16.49 -12.33
N ASN A 588 5.58 -15.38 -13.05
CA ASN A 588 6.64 -15.14 -14.04
C ASN A 588 6.90 -13.64 -14.20
N ALA A 589 8.02 -13.29 -14.83
CA ALA A 589 8.48 -11.93 -15.06
C ALA A 589 7.94 -11.29 -16.36
N ASN A 590 7.12 -12.00 -17.14
CA ASN A 590 6.63 -11.48 -18.41
C ASN A 590 5.62 -10.34 -18.21
N MET A 591 5.71 -9.33 -19.06
CA MET A 591 4.85 -8.16 -19.03
C MET A 591 4.20 -7.88 -20.40
N VAL A 592 3.01 -7.27 -20.35
CA VAL A 592 2.36 -6.68 -21.52
C VAL A 592 1.99 -5.24 -21.19
N LEU A 593 2.34 -4.32 -22.07
CA LEU A 593 2.03 -2.89 -21.97
C LEU A 593 1.02 -2.51 -23.06
N LEU A 594 -0.17 -2.09 -22.64
CA LEU A 594 -1.30 -1.71 -23.50
C LEU A 594 -1.56 -0.21 -23.40
N GLY A 595 -1.85 0.45 -24.51
CA GLY A 595 -2.22 1.86 -24.50
C GLY A 595 -2.36 2.44 -25.88
N THR A 596 -3.30 3.37 -26.06
CA THR A 596 -3.51 4.10 -27.32
C THR A 596 -2.30 4.94 -27.72
N SER A 597 -2.29 5.41 -28.94
CA SER A 597 -1.27 6.35 -29.40
C SER A 597 -1.31 7.63 -28.56
N GLY A 598 -0.17 8.06 -28.04
CA GLY A 598 -0.08 9.24 -27.16
C GLY A 598 -0.33 9.00 -25.66
N ALA A 599 -0.78 7.82 -25.24
CA ALA A 599 -0.96 7.48 -23.82
C ALA A 599 0.34 7.41 -23.00
N GLY A 600 1.51 7.48 -23.65
CA GLY A 600 2.81 7.40 -22.97
C GLY A 600 3.46 6.02 -23.00
N LYS A 601 3.03 5.13 -23.88
CA LYS A 601 3.53 3.74 -23.99
C LYS A 601 5.06 3.65 -24.11
N THR A 602 5.65 4.30 -25.13
CA THR A 602 7.10 4.31 -25.36
C THR A 602 7.87 4.90 -24.18
N PHE A 603 7.31 5.95 -23.54
CA PHE A 603 7.88 6.54 -22.33
C PHE A 603 7.94 5.54 -21.18
N THR A 604 6.84 4.87 -20.89
CA THR A 604 6.74 3.88 -19.82
C THR A 604 7.64 2.67 -20.09
N LEU A 605 7.68 2.20 -21.34
CA LEU A 605 8.55 1.10 -21.75
C LEU A 605 10.03 1.44 -21.51
N GLN A 606 10.47 2.61 -21.98
CA GLN A 606 11.85 3.08 -21.78
C GLN A 606 12.18 3.29 -20.31
N LEU A 607 11.25 3.83 -19.52
CA LEU A 607 11.42 4.02 -18.07
C LEU A 607 11.70 2.70 -17.36
N ILE A 608 10.91 1.67 -17.68
CA ILE A 608 11.09 0.32 -17.13
C ILE A 608 12.45 -0.26 -17.57
N ALA A 609 12.77 -0.14 -18.85
CA ALA A 609 14.02 -0.65 -19.43
C ALA A 609 15.27 -0.01 -18.77
N LEU A 610 15.27 1.32 -18.59
CA LEU A 610 16.36 2.03 -17.90
C LEU A 610 16.52 1.59 -16.46
N ARG A 611 15.39 1.42 -15.75
CA ARG A 611 15.40 0.99 -14.35
C ARG A 611 15.81 -0.47 -14.18
N MET A 612 15.51 -1.34 -15.13
CA MET A 612 16.04 -2.70 -15.16
C MET A 612 17.54 -2.69 -15.40
N ARG A 613 18.04 -1.87 -16.36
CA ARG A 613 19.49 -1.72 -16.59
C ARG A 613 20.21 -1.23 -15.32
N ARG A 614 19.59 -0.31 -14.57
CA ARG A 614 20.12 0.17 -13.29
C ARG A 614 20.39 -0.99 -12.30
N LYS A 615 19.53 -2.01 -12.27
CA LYS A 615 19.71 -3.24 -11.49
C LYS A 615 20.69 -4.24 -12.10
N SER A 616 21.46 -3.87 -13.11
CA SER A 616 22.33 -4.76 -13.88
C SER A 616 21.59 -5.89 -14.64
N THR A 617 20.28 -5.79 -14.82
CA THR A 617 19.53 -6.65 -15.72
C THR A 617 19.95 -6.36 -17.17
N GLN A 618 20.25 -7.38 -17.95
CA GLN A 618 20.58 -7.21 -19.38
C GLN A 618 19.32 -6.92 -20.17
N VAL A 619 19.28 -5.77 -20.84
CA VAL A 619 18.11 -5.26 -21.55
C VAL A 619 18.33 -5.28 -23.05
N PHE A 620 17.40 -5.89 -23.77
CA PHE A 620 17.33 -5.87 -25.24
C PHE A 620 16.02 -5.21 -25.67
N ILE A 621 16.08 -4.24 -26.56
CA ILE A 621 14.91 -3.54 -27.08
C ILE A 621 14.86 -3.71 -28.61
N ILE A 622 13.75 -4.25 -29.12
CA ILE A 622 13.46 -4.37 -30.53
C ILE A 622 12.45 -3.27 -30.89
N ALA A 623 12.87 -2.31 -31.69
CA ALA A 623 12.11 -1.11 -32.04
C ALA A 623 11.78 -1.07 -33.54
N PRO A 624 10.56 -1.51 -33.97
CA PRO A 624 10.21 -1.63 -35.38
C PRO A 624 9.76 -0.33 -36.04
N LEU A 625 9.21 0.63 -35.31
CA LEU A 625 8.60 1.82 -35.90
C LEU A 625 9.26 3.14 -35.49
N LYS A 626 9.82 3.23 -34.32
CA LYS A 626 10.31 4.49 -33.72
C LYS A 626 11.67 4.33 -33.05
N GLY A 627 12.61 3.62 -33.71
CA GLY A 627 13.92 3.31 -33.13
C GLY A 627 14.72 4.55 -32.70
N HIS A 628 14.59 5.66 -33.39
CA HIS A 628 15.25 6.93 -33.07
C HIS A 628 14.85 7.48 -31.67
N GLU A 629 13.66 7.14 -31.14
CA GLU A 629 13.24 7.57 -29.80
C GLU A 629 14.09 6.94 -28.70
N PHE A 630 14.68 5.76 -28.94
CA PHE A 630 15.54 5.03 -28.01
C PHE A 630 17.02 5.45 -28.07
N LEU A 631 17.44 6.10 -29.13
CA LEU A 631 18.85 6.44 -29.37
C LEU A 631 19.44 7.31 -28.29
N ARG A 632 18.70 8.32 -27.82
CA ARG A 632 19.19 9.28 -26.84
C ARG A 632 19.47 8.60 -25.48
N ALA A 633 18.54 7.77 -24.99
CA ALA A 633 18.72 7.01 -23.76
C ALA A 633 19.88 6.02 -23.90
N CYS A 634 19.93 5.26 -25.01
CA CYS A 634 20.97 4.29 -25.27
C CYS A 634 22.39 4.91 -25.28
N ASN A 635 22.59 5.98 -26.03
CA ASN A 635 23.90 6.67 -26.09
C ASN A 635 24.31 7.27 -24.72
N ASN A 636 23.35 7.79 -23.98
CA ASN A 636 23.68 8.44 -22.70
C ASN A 636 24.16 7.44 -21.63
N ILE A 637 23.60 6.23 -21.60
CA ILE A 637 24.02 5.21 -20.65
C ILE A 637 25.17 4.31 -21.14
N GLY A 638 25.73 4.61 -22.33
CA GLY A 638 26.78 3.80 -22.96
C GLY A 638 26.27 2.45 -23.45
N GLY A 639 24.99 2.38 -23.83
CA GLY A 639 24.38 1.22 -24.45
C GLY A 639 24.85 1.05 -25.90
N GLU A 640 24.51 -0.07 -26.51
CA GLU A 640 24.79 -0.38 -27.90
C GLU A 640 23.53 -0.18 -28.76
N PHE A 641 23.67 0.64 -29.82
CA PHE A 641 22.59 0.93 -30.75
C PHE A 641 22.88 0.30 -32.11
N ILE A 642 22.08 -0.72 -32.44
CA ILE A 642 22.23 -1.50 -33.68
C ILE A 642 21.11 -1.12 -34.64
N SER A 643 21.45 -0.47 -35.75
CA SER A 643 20.46 -0.13 -36.78
C SER A 643 20.50 -1.14 -37.94
N ILE A 644 19.42 -1.88 -38.11
CA ILE A 644 19.27 -2.86 -39.22
C ILE A 644 18.38 -2.23 -40.26
N SER A 645 19.03 -1.79 -41.39
CA SER A 645 18.34 -1.18 -42.49
C SER A 645 18.89 -1.73 -43.81
N PRO A 646 18.21 -1.49 -44.96
CA PRO A 646 18.68 -1.99 -46.24
C PRO A 646 20.07 -1.49 -46.64
N ALA A 647 20.51 -0.35 -46.11
CA ALA A 647 21.80 0.28 -46.39
C ALA A 647 22.76 0.29 -45.18
N SER A 648 22.43 -0.38 -44.09
CA SER A 648 23.24 -0.39 -42.87
C SER A 648 24.56 -1.13 -43.07
N LYS A 649 25.59 -0.66 -42.36
CA LYS A 649 26.87 -1.37 -42.21
C LYS A 649 26.81 -2.45 -41.11
N GLN A 650 25.82 -2.42 -40.26
CA GLN A 650 25.59 -3.39 -39.20
C GLN A 650 24.74 -4.53 -39.75
N CYS A 651 25.23 -5.75 -39.65
CA CYS A 651 24.68 -6.91 -40.31
C CYS A 651 24.54 -8.08 -39.35
N ILE A 652 23.49 -8.84 -39.57
CA ILE A 652 23.25 -10.11 -38.86
C ILE A 652 23.06 -11.19 -39.92
N ASN A 653 23.92 -12.21 -39.90
CA ASN A 653 23.77 -13.36 -40.79
C ASN A 653 22.62 -14.24 -40.30
N VAL A 654 21.60 -14.37 -41.14
CA VAL A 654 20.42 -15.17 -40.85
C VAL A 654 20.74 -16.66 -40.76
N CYS A 655 21.70 -17.12 -41.55
CA CYS A 655 22.11 -18.53 -41.60
C CYS A 655 23.15 -18.89 -40.52
N GLU A 656 23.60 -17.94 -39.71
CA GLU A 656 24.62 -18.18 -38.71
C GLU A 656 24.13 -19.07 -37.58
N ILE A 657 24.85 -20.16 -37.28
CA ILE A 657 24.76 -20.94 -36.05
C ILE A 657 25.79 -20.34 -35.11
N ARG A 658 25.31 -19.66 -34.05
CA ARG A 658 26.17 -18.94 -33.13
C ARG A 658 26.69 -19.88 -32.04
N LYS A 659 27.96 -19.73 -31.70
CA LYS A 659 28.52 -20.44 -30.56
C LYS A 659 27.98 -19.81 -29.29
N GLN A 660 27.17 -20.57 -28.55
CA GLN A 660 26.63 -20.15 -27.27
C GLN A 660 27.59 -20.56 -26.14
N ASP A 661 27.89 -19.67 -25.23
CA ASP A 661 28.62 -20.05 -24.01
C ASP A 661 27.64 -20.61 -22.99
N LEU A 662 27.49 -21.91 -23.05
CA LEU A 662 26.60 -22.66 -22.13
C LEU A 662 27.34 -23.21 -20.90
N SER A 663 28.59 -22.79 -20.65
CA SER A 663 29.40 -23.29 -19.53
C SER A 663 28.72 -23.18 -18.18
N ALA A 664 28.06 -22.05 -17.89
CA ALA A 664 27.29 -21.85 -16.67
C ALA A 664 26.11 -22.85 -16.56
N ASN A 665 25.37 -23.06 -17.64
CA ASN A 665 24.24 -23.99 -17.68
C ASN A 665 24.71 -25.46 -17.55
N GLN A 666 25.83 -25.81 -18.15
CA GLN A 666 26.41 -27.16 -18.05
C GLN A 666 26.92 -27.47 -16.64
N LEU A 667 27.49 -26.51 -15.94
CA LEU A 667 27.87 -26.64 -14.55
C LEU A 667 26.68 -26.92 -13.63
N ILE A 668 25.51 -26.34 -13.93
CA ILE A 668 24.28 -26.52 -13.16
C ILE A 668 23.62 -27.86 -13.47
N ASP A 669 23.42 -28.18 -14.75
CA ASP A 669 22.59 -29.31 -15.19
C ASP A 669 23.40 -30.60 -15.39
N GLY A 670 24.71 -30.52 -15.59
CA GLY A 670 25.57 -31.69 -15.85
C GLY A 670 25.30 -32.41 -17.17
N VAL A 671 24.47 -31.89 -18.06
CA VAL A 671 24.00 -32.52 -19.28
C VAL A 671 24.52 -31.80 -20.50
N VAL A 672 25.14 -32.54 -21.43
CA VAL A 672 25.43 -32.06 -22.80
C VAL A 672 24.21 -32.36 -23.65
N ASN A 673 23.64 -31.33 -24.30
CA ASN A 673 22.49 -31.50 -25.18
C ASN A 673 22.94 -32.16 -26.49
N GLU A 674 22.55 -33.40 -26.72
CA GLU A 674 22.93 -34.20 -27.92
C GLU A 674 22.10 -33.86 -29.17
N ASN A 675 21.08 -32.99 -29.08
CA ASN A 675 20.23 -32.64 -30.19
C ASN A 675 21.00 -31.87 -31.25
N SER A 676 20.70 -32.15 -32.52
CA SER A 676 21.33 -31.44 -33.65
C SER A 676 21.01 -29.96 -33.63
N ILE A 677 22.05 -29.13 -33.52
CA ILE A 677 21.93 -27.66 -33.53
C ILE A 677 21.53 -27.19 -34.95
N LEU A 678 22.04 -27.86 -35.99
CA LEU A 678 21.68 -27.60 -37.39
C LEU A 678 20.17 -27.78 -37.61
N ALA A 679 19.58 -28.88 -37.12
CA ALA A 679 18.14 -29.13 -37.27
C ALA A 679 17.28 -28.02 -36.68
N LYS A 680 17.65 -27.50 -35.50
CA LYS A 680 16.97 -26.35 -34.87
C LYS A 680 17.12 -25.08 -35.72
N LYS A 681 18.31 -24.81 -36.28
CA LYS A 681 18.54 -23.66 -37.12
C LYS A 681 17.75 -23.72 -38.44
N ILE A 682 17.64 -24.92 -39.04
CA ILE A 682 16.80 -25.10 -40.21
C ILE A 682 15.33 -24.81 -39.91
N GLN A 683 14.81 -25.21 -38.77
CA GLN A 683 13.44 -24.86 -38.37
C GLN A 683 13.25 -23.34 -38.26
N GLN A 684 14.21 -22.63 -37.71
CA GLN A 684 14.19 -21.15 -37.65
C GLN A 684 14.22 -20.53 -39.03
N LEU A 685 15.05 -21.08 -39.94
CA LEU A 685 15.11 -20.65 -41.33
C LEU A 685 13.79 -20.90 -42.07
N HIS A 686 13.08 -21.98 -41.79
CA HIS A 686 11.73 -22.16 -42.32
C HIS A 686 10.76 -21.05 -41.92
N ILE A 687 10.83 -20.54 -40.70
CA ILE A 687 10.03 -19.39 -40.27
C ILE A 687 10.45 -18.13 -41.05
N PHE A 688 11.76 -17.89 -41.17
CA PHE A 688 12.30 -16.77 -41.96
C PHE A 688 11.82 -16.78 -43.42
N PHE A 689 11.94 -17.95 -44.09
CA PHE A 689 11.51 -18.07 -45.48
C PHE A 689 9.99 -18.01 -45.63
N SER A 690 9.23 -18.47 -44.65
CA SER A 690 7.76 -18.32 -44.65
C SER A 690 7.32 -16.87 -44.49
N LEU A 691 8.05 -16.04 -43.70
CA LEU A 691 7.82 -14.59 -43.62
C LEU A 691 8.18 -13.88 -44.90
N LEU A 692 9.26 -14.32 -45.58
CA LEU A 692 9.73 -13.75 -46.85
C LEU A 692 8.83 -14.17 -48.02
N ILE A 693 8.32 -15.38 -48.04
CA ILE A 693 7.48 -15.99 -49.08
C ILE A 693 6.17 -16.49 -48.46
N PRO A 694 5.19 -15.61 -48.18
CA PRO A 694 3.98 -15.97 -47.45
C PRO A 694 3.12 -17.05 -48.12
N ASP A 695 3.22 -17.20 -49.43
CA ASP A 695 2.51 -18.18 -50.26
C ASP A 695 3.28 -19.47 -50.54
N ILE A 696 4.35 -19.77 -49.77
CA ILE A 696 5.17 -21.01 -49.94
C ILE A 696 4.33 -22.25 -49.68
N ASN A 697 4.28 -23.16 -50.64
CA ASN A 697 3.51 -24.41 -50.52
C ASN A 697 4.31 -25.53 -49.85
N HIS A 698 3.66 -26.68 -49.56
CA HIS A 698 4.29 -27.79 -48.85
C HIS A 698 5.43 -28.45 -49.64
N GLU A 699 5.33 -28.53 -50.97
CA GLU A 699 6.35 -29.08 -51.84
C GLU A 699 7.57 -28.18 -51.86
N GLU A 700 7.37 -26.84 -52.01
CA GLU A 700 8.44 -25.85 -51.94
C GLU A 700 9.15 -25.83 -50.57
N ARG A 701 8.42 -26.10 -49.49
CA ARG A 701 9.02 -26.23 -48.15
C ARG A 701 9.95 -27.44 -48.07
N GLN A 702 9.56 -28.57 -48.63
CA GLN A 702 10.41 -29.75 -48.63
C GLN A 702 11.68 -29.51 -49.48
N LEU A 703 11.54 -28.89 -50.65
CA LEU A 703 12.67 -28.55 -51.51
C LEU A 703 13.59 -27.51 -50.84
N LEU A 704 13.02 -26.58 -50.08
CA LEU A 704 13.79 -25.62 -49.29
C LEU A 704 14.57 -26.31 -48.16
N ASP A 705 13.97 -27.27 -47.47
CA ASP A 705 14.64 -28.05 -46.42
C ASP A 705 15.89 -28.76 -46.97
N GLU A 706 15.74 -29.42 -48.12
CA GLU A 706 16.85 -30.09 -48.83
C GLU A 706 17.93 -29.10 -49.28
N ALA A 707 17.52 -27.93 -49.82
CA ALA A 707 18.43 -26.87 -50.22
C ALA A 707 19.24 -26.30 -49.05
N LEU A 708 18.60 -26.08 -47.90
CA LEU A 708 19.25 -25.63 -46.68
C LEU A 708 20.26 -26.67 -46.16
N ILE A 709 19.88 -27.94 -46.06
CA ILE A 709 20.82 -29.01 -45.67
C ILE A 709 22.03 -29.07 -46.60
N ARG A 710 21.81 -28.99 -47.92
CA ARG A 710 22.88 -28.96 -48.91
C ARG A 710 23.78 -27.73 -48.77
N THR A 711 23.19 -26.57 -48.41
CA THR A 711 23.96 -25.34 -48.21
C THR A 711 24.96 -25.48 -47.06
N TYR A 712 24.51 -26.01 -45.93
CA TYR A 712 25.42 -26.26 -44.80
C TYR A 712 26.41 -27.38 -45.08
N ALA A 713 26.01 -28.43 -45.83
CA ALA A 713 26.89 -29.52 -46.21
C ALA A 713 28.05 -29.05 -47.13
N LYS A 714 27.82 -28.05 -48.04
CA LYS A 714 28.88 -27.41 -48.82
C LYS A 714 29.97 -26.76 -47.94
N LYS A 715 29.62 -26.27 -46.78
CA LYS A 715 30.57 -25.69 -45.77
C LYS A 715 31.11 -26.77 -44.82
N GLY A 716 30.78 -28.05 -45.02
CA GLY A 716 31.21 -29.17 -44.17
C GLY A 716 30.47 -29.31 -42.87
N ILE A 717 29.29 -28.67 -42.73
CA ILE A 717 28.41 -28.70 -41.55
C ILE A 717 27.31 -29.71 -41.77
N THR A 718 27.15 -30.65 -40.85
CA THR A 718 26.15 -31.73 -40.90
C THR A 718 25.33 -31.78 -39.61
N HIS A 719 24.39 -32.71 -39.48
CA HIS A 719 23.62 -32.90 -38.27
C HIS A 719 24.43 -33.35 -37.04
N ASN A 720 25.71 -33.78 -37.24
CA ASN A 720 26.65 -34.00 -36.14
C ASN A 720 27.19 -32.65 -35.63
N ASN A 721 26.95 -32.35 -34.36
CA ASN A 721 27.38 -31.09 -33.76
C ASN A 721 28.92 -30.86 -33.78
N GLU A 722 29.72 -31.94 -33.80
CA GLU A 722 31.17 -31.85 -33.96
C GLU A 722 31.59 -31.24 -35.29
N SER A 723 30.78 -31.41 -36.36
CA SER A 723 31.02 -30.81 -37.66
C SER A 723 30.98 -29.30 -37.69
N LEU A 724 30.43 -28.67 -36.68
CA LEU A 724 30.40 -27.22 -36.52
C LEU A 724 31.79 -26.64 -36.21
N ILE A 725 32.66 -27.42 -35.54
CA ILE A 725 33.97 -26.98 -35.09
C ILE A 725 34.92 -26.89 -36.30
N ASP A 726 35.66 -25.78 -36.37
CA ASP A 726 36.70 -25.63 -37.37
C ASP A 726 37.87 -26.56 -37.05
N PRO A 727 38.26 -27.46 -37.99
CA PRO A 727 39.37 -28.41 -37.78
C PRO A 727 40.71 -27.70 -37.49
N ASP A 728 40.92 -26.53 -38.07
CA ASP A 728 42.18 -25.75 -37.95
C ASP A 728 42.17 -24.87 -36.70
N HIS A 729 40.98 -24.54 -36.21
CA HIS A 729 40.78 -23.68 -35.03
C HIS A 729 39.67 -24.21 -34.10
N PRO A 730 39.95 -25.13 -33.18
CA PRO A 730 38.97 -25.79 -32.32
C PRO A 730 38.15 -24.82 -31.45
N ASP A 731 38.62 -23.61 -31.25
CA ASP A 731 37.92 -22.59 -30.46
C ASP A 731 36.82 -21.87 -31.23
N ARG A 732 36.72 -22.08 -32.56
CA ARG A 732 35.77 -21.41 -33.44
C ARG A 732 34.92 -22.38 -34.20
N TYR A 733 33.73 -21.92 -34.60
CA TYR A 733 32.90 -22.65 -35.56
C TYR A 733 33.43 -22.38 -36.99
N ARG A 734 33.16 -23.30 -37.92
CA ARG A 734 33.38 -23.13 -39.32
C ARG A 734 32.74 -21.87 -39.86
N GLU A 735 33.20 -21.40 -40.98
CA GLU A 735 32.57 -20.29 -41.70
C GLU A 735 31.12 -20.67 -42.04
N MET A 736 30.16 -19.86 -41.57
CA MET A 736 28.74 -20.08 -41.78
C MET A 736 28.32 -19.63 -43.18
N PRO A 737 27.35 -20.36 -43.79
CA PRO A 737 26.84 -19.95 -45.08
C PRO A 737 26.14 -18.58 -44.98
N LEU A 738 26.07 -17.93 -46.14
CA LEU A 738 25.30 -16.68 -46.35
C LEU A 738 24.01 -17.00 -47.14
N LEU A 739 23.06 -16.05 -47.15
CA LEU A 739 21.88 -16.16 -48.01
C LEU A 739 22.26 -16.31 -49.51
N GLY A 740 23.43 -15.80 -49.93
CA GLY A 740 23.99 -15.97 -51.25
C GLY A 740 24.29 -17.46 -51.58
N ASP A 741 24.84 -18.20 -50.61
CA ASP A 741 25.09 -19.64 -50.77
C ASP A 741 23.76 -20.43 -50.91
N VAL A 742 22.71 -20.04 -50.21
CA VAL A 742 21.36 -20.61 -50.33
C VAL A 742 20.77 -20.26 -51.71
N TYR A 743 20.93 -19.01 -52.15
CA TYR A 743 20.50 -18.54 -53.48
C TYR A 743 21.11 -19.36 -54.61
N GLU A 744 22.41 -19.61 -54.58
CA GLU A 744 23.09 -20.42 -55.58
C GLU A 744 22.45 -21.81 -55.69
N ILE A 745 22.22 -22.50 -54.58
CA ILE A 745 21.60 -23.83 -54.58
C ILE A 745 20.17 -23.80 -55.09
N LEU A 746 19.36 -22.80 -54.66
CA LEU A 746 18.00 -22.63 -55.15
C LEU A 746 17.90 -22.35 -56.64
N MET A 747 18.94 -21.75 -57.25
CA MET A 747 18.99 -21.50 -58.68
C MET A 747 19.45 -22.70 -59.48
N GLU A 748 19.99 -23.80 -58.86
CA GLU A 748 20.43 -25.02 -59.56
C GLU A 748 19.22 -25.82 -60.12
N SER A 749 18.05 -25.78 -59.45
CA SER A 749 16.86 -26.53 -59.87
C SER A 749 15.76 -25.60 -60.40
N PRO A 750 15.08 -25.97 -61.51
CA PRO A 750 13.94 -25.22 -62.02
C PRO A 750 12.78 -25.10 -61.01
N GLU A 751 12.59 -26.11 -60.14
CA GLU A 751 11.51 -26.19 -59.16
C GLU A 751 11.69 -25.20 -58.00
N THR A 752 12.95 -24.88 -57.63
CA THR A 752 13.30 -23.94 -56.55
C THR A 752 13.60 -22.53 -57.04
N LYS A 753 13.66 -22.31 -58.35
CA LYS A 753 14.03 -21.03 -58.98
C LYS A 753 13.12 -19.88 -58.57
N ARG A 754 11.82 -20.13 -58.35
CA ARG A 754 10.90 -19.11 -57.87
C ARG A 754 11.36 -18.55 -56.52
N MET A 755 11.68 -19.42 -55.55
CA MET A 755 12.19 -19.04 -54.25
C MET A 755 13.51 -18.28 -54.33
N GLY A 756 14.44 -18.77 -55.21
CA GLY A 756 15.69 -18.08 -55.50
C GLY A 756 15.49 -16.67 -56.04
N ASN A 757 14.56 -16.47 -56.98
CA ASN A 757 14.26 -15.15 -57.56
C ASN A 757 13.72 -14.18 -56.48
N ILE A 758 12.90 -14.63 -55.51
CA ILE A 758 12.42 -13.81 -54.40
C ILE A 758 13.57 -13.47 -53.43
N LEU A 759 14.42 -14.47 -53.14
CA LEU A 759 15.57 -14.29 -52.24
C LEU A 759 16.60 -13.33 -52.84
N ASN A 760 16.65 -13.18 -54.17
CA ASN A 760 17.61 -12.31 -54.90
C ASN A 760 17.53 -10.84 -54.43
N ARG A 761 16.37 -10.39 -53.96
CA ARG A 761 16.21 -9.05 -53.36
C ARG A 761 17.12 -8.84 -52.15
N LEU A 762 17.35 -9.87 -51.35
CA LEU A 762 18.21 -9.84 -50.17
C LEU A 762 19.68 -10.15 -50.52
N VAL A 763 19.96 -10.83 -51.63
CA VAL A 763 21.31 -11.23 -52.02
C VAL A 763 22.00 -10.15 -52.91
N ASN A 764 21.37 -9.77 -54.02
CA ASN A 764 21.93 -8.85 -55.00
C ASN A 764 21.12 -7.54 -55.11
N GLY A 765 19.93 -7.49 -54.49
CA GLY A 765 19.01 -6.36 -54.58
C GLY A 765 19.28 -5.24 -53.57
N SER A 766 18.20 -4.50 -53.22
CA SER A 766 18.28 -3.31 -52.37
C SER A 766 18.51 -3.60 -50.87
N ALA A 767 18.35 -4.86 -50.40
CA ALA A 767 18.48 -5.24 -49.01
C ALA A 767 19.66 -6.20 -48.75
N LYS A 768 20.86 -5.85 -49.28
CA LYS A 768 22.09 -6.65 -49.16
C LYS A 768 22.58 -6.87 -47.71
N THR A 769 22.10 -6.10 -46.76
CA THR A 769 22.50 -6.16 -45.36
C THR A 769 22.27 -7.54 -44.75
N PHE A 770 21.27 -8.28 -45.23
CA PHE A 770 20.98 -9.63 -44.75
C PHE A 770 21.91 -10.72 -45.32
N ASN A 771 22.72 -10.39 -46.35
CA ASN A 771 23.65 -11.31 -47.02
C ASN A 771 25.11 -10.99 -46.67
N GLN A 772 25.42 -10.78 -45.40
CA GLN A 772 26.78 -10.49 -44.93
C GLN A 772 27.01 -11.21 -43.60
N HIS A 773 28.27 -11.43 -43.21
CA HIS A 773 28.63 -11.99 -41.94
C HIS A 773 28.21 -11.04 -40.79
N THR A 774 27.82 -11.61 -39.66
CA THR A 774 27.45 -10.84 -38.45
C THR A 774 28.67 -10.03 -37.98
N ASN A 775 28.48 -8.73 -37.81
CA ASN A 775 29.50 -7.78 -37.35
C ASN A 775 29.07 -6.98 -36.09
N VAL A 776 27.99 -7.39 -35.46
CA VAL A 776 27.44 -6.80 -34.23
C VAL A 776 27.53 -7.78 -33.07
N GLN A 777 27.62 -7.29 -31.84
CA GLN A 777 27.71 -8.10 -30.64
C GLN A 777 26.59 -7.69 -29.66
N LEU A 778 26.14 -8.60 -28.81
CA LEU A 778 25.08 -8.34 -27.80
C LEU A 778 25.64 -8.47 -26.38
N ASP A 779 26.87 -8.04 -26.14
CA ASP A 779 27.53 -8.16 -24.83
C ASP A 779 27.22 -6.99 -23.90
N ASN A 780 26.69 -5.90 -24.44
CA ASN A 780 26.29 -4.74 -23.64
C ASN A 780 25.05 -5.06 -22.81
N LEU A 781 25.01 -4.48 -21.62
CA LEU A 781 23.85 -4.63 -20.72
C LEU A 781 22.60 -3.84 -21.19
N TYR A 782 22.76 -2.96 -22.21
CA TYR A 782 21.61 -2.25 -22.78
C TYR A 782 21.80 -2.15 -24.29
N THR A 783 21.06 -2.92 -25.02
CA THR A 783 21.16 -2.99 -26.48
C THR A 783 19.81 -2.66 -27.12
N VAL A 784 19.82 -1.75 -28.07
CA VAL A 784 18.66 -1.38 -28.90
C VAL A 784 18.89 -1.85 -30.33
N LEU A 785 17.95 -2.63 -30.86
CA LEU A 785 17.91 -3.05 -32.27
C LEU A 785 16.85 -2.21 -32.98
N ASP A 786 17.29 -1.19 -33.68
CA ASP A 786 16.43 -0.33 -34.48
C ASP A 786 16.24 -0.93 -35.89
N ILE A 787 15.02 -1.26 -36.20
CA ILE A 787 14.62 -1.82 -37.51
C ILE A 787 13.58 -0.95 -38.21
N SER A 788 13.42 0.30 -37.77
CA SER A 788 12.38 1.23 -38.23
C SER A 788 12.53 1.66 -39.71
N GLU A 789 13.70 1.50 -40.30
CA GLU A 789 13.91 1.76 -41.71
C GLU A 789 13.47 0.61 -42.64
N LEU A 790 13.14 -0.56 -42.06
CA LEU A 790 12.54 -1.66 -42.83
C LEU A 790 11.03 -1.39 -42.99
N THR A 791 10.51 -1.50 -44.18
CA THR A 791 9.10 -1.23 -44.46
C THR A 791 8.42 -2.38 -45.18
N GLY A 792 7.09 -2.50 -45.05
CA GLY A 792 6.26 -3.49 -45.74
C GLY A 792 6.66 -4.92 -45.37
N GLU A 793 6.89 -5.75 -46.37
CA GLU A 793 7.18 -7.18 -46.22
C GLU A 793 8.51 -7.48 -45.50
N LEU A 794 9.45 -6.53 -45.46
CA LEU A 794 10.75 -6.73 -44.80
C LEU A 794 10.68 -6.46 -43.27
N LEU A 795 9.70 -5.76 -42.79
CA LEU A 795 9.58 -5.44 -41.36
C LEU A 795 9.41 -6.69 -40.49
N PRO A 796 8.45 -7.61 -40.74
CA PRO A 796 8.33 -8.85 -39.98
C PRO A 796 9.60 -9.72 -40.08
N VAL A 797 10.24 -9.74 -41.26
CA VAL A 797 11.48 -10.48 -41.47
C VAL A 797 12.61 -9.93 -40.58
N GLY A 798 12.78 -8.60 -40.56
CA GLY A 798 13.77 -7.93 -39.72
C GLY A 798 13.51 -8.12 -38.22
N MET A 799 12.25 -8.02 -37.79
CA MET A 799 11.86 -8.30 -36.43
C MET A 799 12.21 -9.73 -36.02
N PHE A 800 11.92 -10.70 -36.87
CA PHE A 800 12.26 -12.10 -36.62
C PHE A 800 13.77 -12.29 -36.48
N VAL A 801 14.58 -11.74 -37.39
CA VAL A 801 16.05 -11.84 -37.35
C VAL A 801 16.61 -11.20 -36.08
N ALA A 802 16.13 -10.01 -35.70
CA ALA A 802 16.54 -9.33 -34.48
C ALA A 802 16.19 -10.14 -33.22
N LEU A 803 14.97 -10.65 -33.17
CA LEU A 803 14.50 -11.44 -32.02
C LEU A 803 15.21 -12.80 -31.93
N ASP A 804 15.46 -13.48 -33.06
CA ASP A 804 16.22 -14.73 -33.09
C ASP A 804 17.66 -14.53 -32.57
N TYR A 805 18.30 -13.43 -32.97
CA TYR A 805 19.63 -13.08 -32.47
C TYR A 805 19.64 -12.82 -30.94
N VAL A 806 18.70 -12.01 -30.46
CA VAL A 806 18.55 -11.72 -29.02
C VAL A 806 18.20 -12.98 -28.24
N TRP A 807 17.35 -13.85 -28.78
CA TRP A 807 16.93 -15.09 -28.13
C TRP A 807 18.08 -16.08 -27.94
N ASP A 808 18.98 -16.18 -28.93
CA ASP A 808 20.17 -17.00 -28.77
C ASP A 808 21.05 -16.48 -27.63
N LYS A 809 21.24 -15.17 -27.53
CA LYS A 809 22.01 -14.55 -26.46
C LYS A 809 21.33 -14.76 -25.08
N ALA A 810 20.01 -14.68 -25.02
CA ALA A 810 19.26 -14.88 -23.78
C ALA A 810 19.39 -16.29 -23.20
N LYS A 811 19.68 -17.31 -24.00
CA LYS A 811 19.86 -18.69 -23.57
C LYS A 811 21.23 -19.01 -22.96
N GLU A 812 22.24 -18.15 -23.13
CA GLU A 812 23.63 -18.45 -22.74
C GLU A 812 23.81 -18.68 -21.24
N ASP A 813 23.26 -17.80 -20.39
CA ASP A 813 23.47 -17.86 -18.93
C ASP A 813 22.14 -17.71 -18.20
N ARG A 814 21.68 -18.78 -17.57
CA ARG A 814 20.40 -18.85 -16.83
C ARG A 814 20.42 -18.11 -15.49
N THR A 815 21.58 -17.76 -14.98
CA THR A 815 21.76 -17.13 -13.67
C THR A 815 21.61 -15.61 -13.73
N LYS A 816 21.77 -15.02 -14.91
CA LYS A 816 21.64 -13.57 -15.10
C LYS A 816 20.20 -13.17 -15.43
N GLU A 817 19.76 -12.09 -14.80
CA GLU A 817 18.50 -11.47 -15.16
C GLU A 817 18.61 -10.78 -16.53
N LYS A 818 17.61 -10.99 -17.37
CA LYS A 818 17.52 -10.36 -18.68
C LYS A 818 16.09 -10.04 -19.08
N ALA A 819 15.91 -9.00 -19.89
CA ALA A 819 14.61 -8.57 -20.36
C ALA A 819 14.64 -8.27 -21.85
N ILE A 820 13.73 -8.86 -22.61
CA ILE A 820 13.53 -8.64 -24.04
C ILE A 820 12.28 -7.79 -24.22
N PHE A 821 12.45 -6.55 -24.64
CA PHE A 821 11.37 -5.62 -24.95
C PHE A 821 11.06 -5.67 -26.45
N ILE A 822 9.82 -5.93 -26.80
CA ILE A 822 9.33 -5.96 -28.18
C ILE A 822 8.28 -4.85 -28.30
N ASP A 823 8.67 -3.74 -28.89
CA ASP A 823 7.70 -2.68 -29.20
C ASP A 823 6.88 -3.08 -30.43
N GLU A 824 5.60 -2.72 -30.46
CA GLU A 824 4.64 -3.10 -31.52
C GLU A 824 4.66 -4.61 -31.87
N ALA A 825 4.60 -5.47 -30.86
CA ALA A 825 4.71 -6.93 -31.00
C ALA A 825 3.66 -7.54 -31.95
N TRP A 826 2.53 -6.84 -32.18
CA TRP A 826 1.47 -7.25 -33.09
C TRP A 826 1.94 -7.43 -34.56
N GLU A 827 3.00 -6.73 -34.99
CA GLU A 827 3.56 -6.87 -36.32
C GLU A 827 4.06 -8.31 -36.63
N LEU A 828 4.51 -9.02 -35.60
CA LEU A 828 4.89 -10.44 -35.69
C LEU A 828 3.75 -11.42 -35.46
N ILE A 829 2.72 -11.02 -34.68
CA ILE A 829 1.71 -11.93 -34.16
C ILE A 829 0.51 -12.02 -35.11
N GLY A 830 0.11 -10.96 -35.79
CA GLY A 830 -0.88 -10.84 -36.86
C GLY A 830 -2.21 -11.59 -36.75
N ASP A 831 -3.14 -11.31 -37.66
CA ASP A 831 -4.43 -12.00 -37.74
C ASP A 831 -4.28 -13.49 -38.06
N ASP A 832 -4.93 -14.35 -37.26
CA ASP A 832 -5.16 -15.74 -37.58
C ASP A 832 -6.22 -15.82 -38.71
N ASP A 833 -5.78 -15.72 -39.96
CA ASP A 833 -6.62 -16.16 -41.05
C ASP A 833 -6.71 -17.68 -40.98
N THR A 834 -7.73 -18.18 -40.30
CA THR A 834 -7.99 -19.62 -40.10
C THR A 834 -8.24 -20.39 -41.40
N SER A 835 -8.38 -19.66 -42.52
CA SER A 835 -8.54 -20.25 -43.85
C SER A 835 -7.24 -20.77 -44.42
N ASN A 836 -6.07 -20.33 -43.92
CA ASN A 836 -4.74 -20.79 -44.36
C ASN A 836 -3.86 -21.22 -43.16
N PRO A 837 -3.79 -22.54 -42.83
CA PRO A 837 -2.99 -23.04 -41.72
C PRO A 837 -1.48 -22.84 -41.90
N ASN A 838 -1.03 -22.43 -43.08
CA ASN A 838 0.36 -22.14 -43.45
C ASN A 838 0.68 -20.64 -43.39
N ASN A 839 -0.15 -19.83 -42.73
CA ASN A 839 0.09 -18.40 -42.63
C ASN A 839 1.44 -18.13 -41.94
N ALA A 840 2.33 -17.41 -42.61
CA ALA A 840 3.66 -17.06 -42.11
C ALA A 840 3.61 -16.35 -40.74
N LYS A 841 2.64 -15.46 -40.54
CA LYS A 841 2.43 -14.77 -39.26
C LYS A 841 2.00 -15.71 -38.14
N ALA A 842 1.29 -16.82 -38.46
CA ALA A 842 0.93 -17.85 -37.47
C ALA A 842 2.18 -18.57 -36.94
N LEU A 843 3.14 -18.91 -37.80
CA LEU A 843 4.39 -19.55 -37.36
C LEU A 843 5.25 -18.62 -36.51
N ALA A 844 5.37 -17.35 -36.90
CA ALA A 844 6.08 -16.33 -36.10
C ALA A 844 5.40 -16.09 -34.75
N GLY A 845 4.07 -15.98 -34.76
CA GLY A 845 3.28 -15.82 -33.54
C GLY A 845 3.40 -16.98 -32.56
N GLU A 846 3.40 -18.22 -33.06
CA GLU A 846 3.65 -19.42 -32.26
C GLU A 846 5.03 -19.38 -31.60
N TRP A 847 6.06 -19.04 -32.37
CA TRP A 847 7.43 -18.95 -31.88
C TRP A 847 7.60 -17.84 -30.83
N VAL A 848 7.02 -16.64 -31.05
CA VAL A 848 7.01 -15.57 -30.05
C VAL A 848 6.31 -16.03 -28.77
N GLN A 849 5.14 -16.68 -28.89
CA GLN A 849 4.42 -17.23 -27.73
C GLN A 849 5.27 -18.28 -27.00
N GLU A 850 6.04 -19.10 -27.71
CA GLU A 850 6.94 -20.08 -27.12
C GLU A 850 8.02 -19.37 -26.28
N ILE A 851 8.63 -18.28 -26.79
CA ILE A 851 9.58 -17.47 -26.02
C ILE A 851 8.95 -17.02 -24.72
N PHE A 852 7.74 -16.44 -24.73
CA PHE A 852 7.03 -16.03 -23.51
C PHE A 852 6.79 -17.17 -22.51
N LYS A 853 6.58 -18.40 -23.00
CA LYS A 853 6.36 -19.58 -22.14
C LYS A 853 7.66 -20.05 -21.46
N ILE A 854 8.79 -20.02 -22.16
CA ILE A 854 10.01 -20.68 -21.72
C ILE A 854 11.10 -19.73 -21.18
N ILE A 855 11.05 -18.43 -21.48
CA ILE A 855 12.06 -17.45 -21.10
C ILE A 855 12.35 -17.41 -19.59
N ARG A 856 11.33 -17.66 -18.76
CA ARG A 856 11.50 -17.80 -17.31
C ARG A 856 12.57 -18.84 -16.94
N GLY A 857 12.61 -19.97 -17.67
CA GLY A 857 13.60 -21.03 -17.45
C GLY A 857 15.03 -20.60 -17.72
N TYR A 858 15.22 -19.47 -18.42
CA TYR A 858 16.51 -18.87 -18.74
C TYR A 858 16.80 -17.60 -17.93
N GLY A 859 16.06 -17.37 -16.82
CA GLY A 859 16.25 -16.17 -15.98
C GLY A 859 15.76 -14.88 -16.64
N GLY A 860 14.90 -14.97 -17.65
CA GLY A 860 14.49 -13.84 -18.45
C GLY A 860 13.03 -13.41 -18.28
N ALA A 861 12.74 -12.22 -18.79
CA ALA A 861 11.42 -11.62 -18.94
C ALA A 861 11.21 -11.22 -20.41
N ALA A 862 10.01 -11.49 -20.94
CA ALA A 862 9.57 -10.95 -22.22
C ALA A 862 8.53 -9.85 -21.97
N VAL A 863 8.74 -8.69 -22.58
CA VAL A 863 7.89 -7.51 -22.45
C VAL A 863 7.36 -7.14 -23.84
N ALA A 864 6.07 -7.28 -24.07
CA ALA A 864 5.42 -6.87 -25.30
C ALA A 864 4.66 -5.56 -25.10
N ALA A 865 4.88 -4.60 -25.98
CA ALA A 865 4.09 -3.38 -26.02
C ALA A 865 3.26 -3.32 -27.30
N THR A 866 2.01 -2.84 -27.18
CA THR A 866 1.12 -2.67 -28.33
C THR A 866 0.17 -1.52 -28.15
N GLN A 867 -0.23 -0.90 -29.26
CA GLN A 867 -1.32 0.07 -29.29
C GLN A 867 -2.61 -0.53 -29.86
N ASP A 868 -2.55 -1.64 -30.57
CA ASP A 868 -3.73 -2.32 -31.11
C ASP A 868 -4.05 -3.60 -30.32
N ILE A 869 -5.10 -3.50 -29.50
CA ILE A 869 -5.59 -4.62 -28.69
C ILE A 869 -6.43 -5.55 -29.56
N GLY A 870 -7.06 -4.99 -30.59
CA GLY A 870 -7.92 -5.76 -31.49
C GLY A 870 -7.14 -6.85 -32.21
N ASP A 871 -5.92 -6.57 -32.63
CA ASP A 871 -5.06 -7.53 -33.29
C ASP A 871 -4.55 -8.63 -32.33
N LEU A 872 -4.24 -8.27 -31.09
CA LEU A 872 -3.92 -9.27 -30.06
C LEU A 872 -5.12 -10.19 -29.74
N ASP A 873 -6.33 -9.64 -29.72
CA ASP A 873 -7.52 -10.43 -29.39
C ASP A 873 -7.96 -11.35 -30.54
N ARG A 874 -7.75 -10.94 -31.80
CA ARG A 874 -8.07 -11.78 -32.96
C ARG A 874 -7.13 -12.99 -33.07
N SER A 875 -5.85 -12.82 -32.70
CA SER A 875 -4.87 -13.90 -32.75
C SER A 875 -4.93 -14.82 -31.52
N ARG A 876 -4.99 -16.14 -31.75
CA ARG A 876 -4.86 -17.14 -30.65
C ARG A 876 -3.51 -17.01 -29.92
N PHE A 877 -2.46 -16.63 -30.63
CA PHE A 877 -1.13 -16.43 -30.05
C PHE A 877 -1.07 -15.15 -29.19
N GLY A 878 -1.73 -14.06 -29.63
CA GLY A 878 -1.89 -12.85 -28.86
C GLY A 878 -2.62 -13.10 -27.54
N LYS A 879 -3.74 -13.82 -27.57
CA LYS A 879 -4.44 -14.28 -26.34
C LYS A 879 -3.52 -15.14 -25.47
N GLY A 880 -2.73 -16.01 -26.08
CA GLY A 880 -1.77 -16.84 -25.37
C GLY A 880 -0.70 -16.01 -24.63
N ILE A 881 -0.17 -14.96 -25.25
CA ILE A 881 0.80 -14.03 -24.64
C ILE A 881 0.14 -13.27 -23.49
N LEU A 882 -1.07 -12.71 -23.68
CA LEU A 882 -1.83 -12.03 -22.62
C LEU A 882 -2.08 -12.92 -21.40
N ASN A 883 -2.34 -14.20 -21.62
CA ASN A 883 -2.57 -15.17 -20.54
C ASN A 883 -1.28 -15.58 -19.81
N VAL A 884 -0.17 -15.70 -20.55
CA VAL A 884 1.13 -16.07 -19.99
C VAL A 884 1.73 -14.89 -19.21
N ALA A 885 1.69 -13.68 -19.75
CA ALA A 885 2.19 -12.49 -19.06
C ALA A 885 1.36 -12.21 -17.80
N LYS A 886 2.00 -12.30 -16.63
CA LYS A 886 1.29 -12.12 -15.34
C LYS A 886 1.25 -10.66 -14.90
N THR A 887 2.14 -9.83 -15.40
CA THR A 887 2.10 -8.38 -15.19
C THR A 887 1.56 -7.70 -16.44
N LYS A 888 0.52 -6.91 -16.29
CA LYS A 888 -0.08 -6.12 -17.36
C LYS A 888 -0.13 -4.66 -16.92
N ILE A 889 0.34 -3.78 -17.78
CA ILE A 889 0.28 -2.34 -17.58
C ILE A 889 -0.66 -1.78 -18.65
N ILE A 890 -1.75 -1.19 -18.22
CA ILE A 890 -2.80 -0.65 -19.08
C ILE A 890 -2.82 0.86 -18.90
N LEU A 891 -2.41 1.58 -19.93
CA LEU A 891 -2.48 3.04 -19.96
C LEU A 891 -3.87 3.48 -20.44
N ASN A 892 -4.02 4.76 -20.79
CA ASN A 892 -5.26 5.26 -21.33
C ASN A 892 -5.69 4.47 -22.59
N LEU A 893 -6.97 4.10 -22.63
CA LEU A 893 -7.64 3.44 -23.76
C LEU A 893 -8.94 4.17 -24.08
N GLU A 894 -9.35 4.11 -25.35
CA GLU A 894 -10.69 4.53 -25.75
C GLU A 894 -11.76 3.54 -25.26
N ASP A 895 -13.01 3.99 -25.16
CA ASP A 895 -14.11 3.20 -24.57
C ASP A 895 -14.29 1.83 -25.22
N ASP A 896 -14.20 1.73 -26.55
CA ASP A 896 -14.36 0.47 -27.29
C ASP A 896 -13.22 -0.51 -27.01
N GLU A 897 -11.98 -0.03 -26.98
CA GLU A 897 -10.80 -0.83 -26.64
C GLU A 897 -10.80 -1.26 -25.18
N ALA A 898 -11.18 -0.35 -24.27
CA ALA A 898 -11.30 -0.65 -22.84
C ALA A 898 -12.32 -1.76 -22.57
N ARG A 899 -13.47 -1.77 -23.28
CA ARG A 899 -14.47 -2.83 -23.18
C ARG A 899 -13.97 -4.17 -23.71
N ARG A 900 -13.14 -4.18 -24.77
CA ARG A 900 -12.48 -5.42 -25.25
C ARG A 900 -11.53 -5.97 -24.21
N VAL A 901 -10.68 -5.10 -23.64
CA VAL A 901 -9.78 -5.48 -22.55
C VAL A 901 -10.54 -5.99 -21.33
N GLN A 902 -11.70 -5.39 -21.00
CA GLN A 902 -12.57 -5.85 -19.93
C GLN A 902 -12.97 -7.32 -20.12
N SER A 903 -13.38 -7.69 -21.31
CA SER A 903 -13.80 -9.07 -21.59
C SER A 903 -12.66 -10.08 -21.52
N ILE A 904 -11.44 -9.70 -21.95
CA ILE A 904 -10.27 -10.57 -21.99
C ILE A 904 -9.62 -10.73 -20.62
N LEU A 905 -9.50 -9.64 -19.86
CA LEU A 905 -8.81 -9.60 -18.58
C LEU A 905 -9.74 -9.65 -17.38
N HIS A 906 -11.05 -9.72 -17.61
CA HIS A 906 -12.10 -9.75 -16.59
C HIS A 906 -12.04 -8.56 -15.63
N LEU A 907 -11.79 -7.35 -16.18
CA LEU A 907 -11.73 -6.12 -15.41
C LEU A 907 -13.11 -5.69 -14.93
N SER A 908 -13.15 -4.98 -13.80
CA SER A 908 -14.38 -4.39 -13.26
C SER A 908 -14.78 -3.11 -14.01
N ASP A 909 -16.04 -2.69 -13.87
CA ASP A 909 -16.50 -1.42 -14.43
C ASP A 909 -15.76 -0.22 -13.83
N ALA A 910 -15.36 -0.30 -12.57
CA ALA A 910 -14.57 0.74 -11.90
C ALA A 910 -13.17 0.90 -12.52
N GLU A 911 -12.55 -0.21 -12.90
CA GLU A 911 -11.26 -0.20 -13.59
C GLU A 911 -11.38 0.38 -14.99
N ILE A 912 -12.42 0.02 -15.73
CA ILE A 912 -12.68 0.58 -17.06
C ILE A 912 -12.91 2.10 -16.98
N MET A 913 -13.71 2.56 -16.02
CA MET A 913 -13.90 3.99 -15.80
C MET A 913 -12.59 4.71 -15.45
N SER A 914 -11.66 4.06 -14.79
CA SER A 914 -10.34 4.62 -14.51
C SER A 914 -9.48 4.64 -15.78
N ILE A 915 -9.41 3.52 -16.52
CA ILE A 915 -8.60 3.38 -17.74
C ILE A 915 -8.97 4.42 -18.79
N THR A 916 -10.25 4.65 -19.01
CA THR A 916 -10.74 5.64 -20.01
C THR A 916 -10.50 7.09 -19.60
N ARG A 917 -10.21 7.37 -18.31
CA ARG A 917 -9.96 8.70 -17.76
C ARG A 917 -8.51 8.98 -17.41
N PHE A 918 -7.61 8.02 -17.60
CA PHE A 918 -6.20 8.24 -17.28
C PHE A 918 -5.63 9.38 -18.10
N GLU A 919 -4.89 10.23 -17.42
CA GLU A 919 -4.02 11.21 -18.06
C GLU A 919 -2.72 10.56 -18.51
N ARG A 920 -1.95 11.28 -19.34
CA ARG A 920 -0.62 10.82 -19.76
C ARG A 920 0.27 10.57 -18.53
N GLY A 921 0.87 9.39 -18.46
CA GLY A 921 1.68 8.97 -17.32
C GLY A 921 0.89 8.35 -16.16
N GLN A 922 -0.36 7.99 -16.39
CA GLN A 922 -1.18 7.21 -15.47
C GLN A 922 -1.54 5.87 -16.11
N GLY A 923 -1.76 4.86 -15.27
CA GLY A 923 -2.13 3.54 -15.75
C GLY A 923 -2.62 2.61 -14.66
N LEU A 924 -3.17 1.47 -15.07
CA LEU A 924 -3.53 0.33 -14.23
C LEU A 924 -2.42 -0.72 -14.33
N ILE A 925 -1.89 -1.15 -13.19
CA ILE A 925 -1.01 -2.31 -13.12
C ILE A 925 -1.82 -3.47 -12.57
N SER A 926 -1.87 -4.55 -13.34
CA SER A 926 -2.50 -5.82 -12.96
C SER A 926 -1.41 -6.87 -12.81
N THR A 927 -1.25 -7.42 -11.61
CA THR A 927 -0.35 -8.54 -11.34
C THR A 927 -1.08 -9.62 -10.56
N ASN A 928 -0.99 -10.87 -11.00
CA ASN A 928 -1.71 -12.00 -10.42
C ASN A 928 -3.23 -11.70 -10.34
N SER A 929 -3.76 -11.43 -9.13
CA SER A 929 -5.17 -11.08 -8.88
C SER A 929 -5.34 -9.65 -8.33
N ASN A 930 -4.25 -8.90 -8.19
CA ASN A 930 -4.29 -7.56 -7.60
C ASN A 930 -4.07 -6.50 -8.68
N HIS A 931 -4.89 -5.46 -8.63
CA HIS A 931 -4.87 -4.34 -9.57
C HIS A 931 -4.69 -3.04 -8.81
N ILE A 932 -3.85 -2.14 -9.30
CA ILE A 932 -3.61 -0.82 -8.72
C ILE A 932 -3.56 0.24 -9.82
N THR A 933 -4.06 1.42 -9.54
CA THR A 933 -3.88 2.60 -10.38
C THR A 933 -2.60 3.33 -9.97
N VAL A 934 -1.75 3.65 -10.93
CA VAL A 934 -0.44 4.25 -10.69
C VAL A 934 -0.26 5.54 -11.46
N SER A 935 0.38 6.53 -10.84
CA SER A 935 0.96 7.68 -11.52
C SER A 935 2.46 7.42 -11.68
N PHE A 936 2.89 7.13 -12.91
CA PHE A 936 4.29 6.87 -13.20
C PHE A 936 5.15 8.11 -12.90
N LYS A 937 6.25 7.91 -12.20
CA LYS A 937 7.17 9.00 -11.81
C LYS A 937 8.54 8.73 -12.42
N ALA A 938 9.05 9.66 -13.17
CA ALA A 938 10.41 9.65 -13.70
C ALA A 938 11.23 10.73 -13.00
N SER A 939 12.52 10.46 -12.82
CA SER A 939 13.48 11.47 -12.36
C SER A 939 13.72 12.54 -13.45
N PRO A 940 14.25 13.70 -13.11
CA PRO A 940 14.56 14.74 -14.09
C PRO A 940 15.45 14.25 -15.23
N LEU A 941 16.50 13.49 -14.92
CA LEU A 941 17.39 12.93 -15.92
C LEU A 941 16.71 11.84 -16.77
N GLU A 942 15.99 10.91 -16.15
CA GLU A 942 15.19 9.91 -16.87
C GLU A 942 14.24 10.59 -17.84
N LYS A 943 13.50 11.62 -17.39
CA LYS A 943 12.56 12.36 -18.22
C LYS A 943 13.27 13.03 -19.41
N GLN A 944 14.41 13.65 -19.19
CA GLN A 944 15.22 14.26 -20.24
C GLN A 944 15.67 13.24 -21.31
N LEU A 945 16.00 12.02 -20.87
CA LEU A 945 16.49 10.97 -21.76
C LEU A 945 15.39 10.32 -22.62
N ILE A 946 14.20 10.13 -22.06
CA ILE A 946 13.14 9.31 -22.67
C ILE A 946 11.95 10.11 -23.19
N THR A 947 11.89 11.44 -22.95
CA THR A 947 10.76 12.25 -23.42
C THR A 947 10.67 12.25 -24.95
N THR A 948 9.43 12.13 -25.44
CA THR A 948 9.06 12.27 -26.86
C THR A 948 8.20 13.51 -27.09
N ASP A 949 7.97 14.30 -26.04
CA ASP A 949 7.17 15.51 -26.12
C ASP A 949 7.91 16.63 -26.85
N ARG A 950 7.25 17.22 -27.85
CA ARG A 950 7.84 18.25 -28.70
C ARG A 950 8.29 19.49 -27.92
N MET A 951 7.53 19.90 -26.94
CA MET A 951 7.84 21.09 -26.15
C MET A 951 9.07 20.86 -25.28
N GLU A 952 9.14 19.71 -24.63
CA GLU A 952 10.28 19.30 -23.82
C GLU A 952 11.55 19.08 -24.67
N LEU A 953 11.40 18.49 -25.87
CA LEU A 953 12.52 18.36 -26.81
C LEU A 953 13.08 19.71 -27.25
N ASN A 954 12.21 20.70 -27.50
CA ASN A 954 12.66 22.06 -27.83
C ASN A 954 13.43 22.71 -26.66
N GLN A 955 12.99 22.51 -25.43
CA GLN A 955 13.73 23.00 -24.25
C GLN A 955 15.12 22.37 -24.15
N ILE A 956 15.22 21.05 -24.28
CA ILE A 956 16.50 20.31 -24.30
C ILE A 956 17.42 20.84 -25.44
N LEU A 957 16.85 21.12 -26.60
CA LEU A 957 17.61 21.66 -27.72
C LEU A 957 18.18 23.07 -27.41
N GLN A 958 17.34 23.94 -26.82
CA GLN A 958 17.78 25.30 -26.44
C GLN A 958 18.86 25.27 -25.36
N GLU A 959 18.74 24.39 -24.36
CA GLU A 959 19.75 24.20 -23.31
C GLU A 959 21.08 23.74 -23.90
N LYS A 960 21.07 22.76 -24.81
CA LYS A 960 22.30 22.28 -25.50
C LYS A 960 22.92 23.34 -26.40
N MET A 961 22.11 24.14 -27.08
CA MET A 961 22.62 25.25 -27.89
C MET A 961 23.28 26.32 -27.02
N ALA A 962 22.69 26.64 -25.86
CA ALA A 962 23.26 27.59 -24.90
C ALA A 962 24.59 27.08 -24.31
N GLN A 963 24.65 25.78 -23.95
CA GLN A 963 25.87 25.14 -23.47
C GLN A 963 26.98 25.12 -24.51
N ASN A 964 26.66 24.78 -25.77
CA ASN A 964 27.65 24.79 -26.88
C ASN A 964 28.15 26.20 -27.20
N ALA A 965 27.29 27.22 -27.14
CA ALA A 965 27.68 28.62 -27.28
C ALA A 965 28.65 29.05 -26.16
N HIS A 966 28.35 28.69 -24.92
CA HIS A 966 29.21 28.99 -23.76
C HIS A 966 30.57 28.26 -23.83
N ASN A 967 30.60 27.03 -24.32
CA ASN A 967 31.83 26.25 -24.50
C ASN A 967 32.64 26.71 -25.74
N ALA A 968 32.03 27.40 -26.69
CA ALA A 968 32.72 28.00 -27.84
C ALA A 968 33.33 29.37 -27.50
N ASP A 969 32.83 30.04 -26.46
CA ASP A 969 33.34 31.30 -25.93
C ASP A 969 34.46 31.11 -24.86
N LEU A 970 34.69 29.89 -24.37
CA LEU A 970 35.79 29.45 -23.53
C LEU A 970 36.95 28.86 -24.39
#